data_11a73e2f2b3457df8a45a34e48a2351c
#
_entry.id   11a73e2f2b3457df8a45a34e48a2351c
#
_cell.length_a   1.000
_cell.length_b   1.000
_cell.length_c   1.000
_cell.angle_alpha   90.00
_cell.angle_beta   90.00
_cell.angle_gamma   90.00
#
_symmetry.space_group_name_H-M   'P 1'
#
loop_
_entity.id
_entity.type
_entity.pdbx_description
1 polymer ?
#
loop_
_entity_poly.entity_id
_entity_poly.type
_entity_poly.pdbx_seq_one_letter_code
_entity_poly.pdbx_strand_id
1 'polypeptide(L)'
;MRYGICGTVNKRYDMTHRHFLRGLLLVLLSVWGMKVESAGLEENGEKSFVHPGIVVTKESVSRMKDYIARRAYPVYEGFLLLKSSPRVGEAYKMNGPYPYISRDHPDYKYTSNGMSSDFSAAYEDALMWVLTDNRMYARKSMDILSAYASTLQGIPESNDRMLLAGLEGFKIASALEILKHTDSGIPGTEIENVVAMLKEHFQRAMDDFYAMPACTNGNWGLIVTKAYMATAILTDDREMYDRAKDFYLNGEDNGTIRNYIDGETGQLQESGRDQQHSMLGLSAMAMVCEVAWHQGDDLYGLLDNRFLKGCEYVARYNLGYDVPYKVWKDVTGKYSNWPVISEKGRGVIRPILEAPFNHYVHRRGLEMPYTEELLEKFRPEGFNPEGDCGSLLFYEAAPLPAPEGLGHLDEDFARADATVAGWTAVTSGVELAVDDGCMVVHCAKQSDGSYRGDIKLTGKTLLDGRNWPVFAIKVDGAEPDRIAVDTERGPFGNGYGKWTGRIGDDVYYCDLRTRNFGADNRLGSEDLWELSRFGLKVAGLVNDVYRVAWVKTFRSVEELENFVTGVPSIQTVADVRYDVHGSVLRLWADGALLDLRLYSADGSLCSMLGDRCGKTEIHLPGRGVFVLRWSDNGRRCRSLKVCMGDMR
;
A
#
# COMPACT_ATOMS: atom_id res chain seq x y z
N MET A 1 23.81 -68.19 18.40
CA MET A 1 22.92 -69.35 18.61
C MET A 1 21.56 -69.02 18.01
N ARG A 2 21.23 -69.73 16.95
CA ARG A 2 19.95 -70.39 16.58
C ARG A 2 18.72 -69.49 16.54
N TYR A 3 18.20 -69.24 15.33
CA TYR A 3 17.15 -69.94 14.56
C TYR A 3 15.74 -69.45 14.99
N GLY A 4 14.79 -69.14 14.16
CA GLY A 4 14.41 -69.60 12.82
C GLY A 4 13.16 -68.84 12.36
N ILE A 5 13.06 -68.62 11.13
CA ILE A 5 12.25 -69.25 10.07
C ILE A 5 10.73 -68.95 10.10
N CYS A 6 10.30 -68.24 9.04
CA CYS A 6 9.32 -68.58 8.04
C CYS A 6 7.86 -68.20 8.26
N GLY A 7 7.27 -67.56 7.23
CA GLY A 7 5.83 -67.40 7.06
C GLY A 7 5.44 -66.46 5.91
N THR A 8 5.73 -66.89 4.69
CA THR A 8 5.15 -66.29 3.46
C THR A 8 3.66 -66.54 3.37
N VAL A 9 2.88 -65.45 3.21
CA VAL A 9 1.52 -65.57 2.64
C VAL A 9 1.35 -64.56 1.50
N ASN A 10 1.31 -65.14 0.32
CA ASN A 10 0.87 -64.51 -0.92
C ASN A 10 -0.61 -64.10 -0.83
N LYS A 11 -0.90 -62.84 -1.06
CA LYS A 11 -2.23 -62.44 -1.57
C LYS A 11 -2.07 -61.55 -2.79
N ARG A 12 -2.35 -62.16 -3.94
CA ARG A 12 -2.69 -61.46 -5.17
C ARG A 12 -3.90 -60.57 -4.90
N TYR A 13 -3.73 -59.28 -5.09
CA TYR A 13 -4.84 -58.34 -5.27
C TYR A 13 -4.75 -57.69 -6.64
N ASP A 14 -5.89 -57.71 -7.26
CA ASP A 14 -6.32 -57.44 -8.63
C ASP A 14 -5.85 -56.07 -9.15
N MET A 15 -5.23 -56.06 -10.33
CA MET A 15 -4.66 -54.92 -11.04
C MET A 15 -5.67 -54.16 -11.92
N THR A 16 -6.95 -54.37 -11.72
CA THR A 16 -8.00 -53.81 -12.60
C THR A 16 -8.64 -52.50 -12.13
N HIS A 17 -8.45 -52.10 -10.88
CA HIS A 17 -9.08 -50.87 -10.37
C HIS A 17 -8.18 -49.61 -10.42
N ARG A 18 -6.90 -49.76 -10.69
CA ARG A 18 -5.98 -48.57 -10.74
C ARG A 18 -6.00 -47.85 -12.09
N HIS A 19 -6.46 -48.44 -13.14
CA HIS A 19 -6.52 -47.80 -14.47
C HIS A 19 -7.80 -47.01 -14.70
N PHE A 20 -8.87 -47.29 -13.99
CA PHE A 20 -10.14 -46.53 -14.14
C PHE A 20 -10.13 -45.18 -13.41
N LEU A 21 -9.44 -45.06 -12.29
CA LEU A 21 -9.29 -43.80 -11.55
C LEU A 21 -8.25 -42.86 -12.18
N ARG A 22 -7.27 -43.38 -12.94
CA ARG A 22 -6.31 -42.52 -13.67
C ARG A 22 -6.91 -41.95 -14.95
N GLY A 23 -7.86 -42.64 -15.58
CA GLY A 23 -8.58 -42.14 -16.75
C GLY A 23 -9.57 -41.01 -16.42
N LEU A 24 -10.18 -41.03 -15.25
CA LEU A 24 -11.15 -40.02 -14.83
C LEU A 24 -10.46 -38.72 -14.32
N LEU A 25 -9.24 -38.82 -13.75
CA LEU A 25 -8.47 -37.67 -13.32
C LEU A 25 -7.84 -36.90 -14.49
N LEU A 26 -7.53 -37.60 -15.59
CA LEU A 26 -6.98 -36.96 -16.81
C LEU A 26 -8.05 -36.27 -17.67
N VAL A 27 -9.33 -36.66 -17.55
CA VAL A 27 -10.43 -36.01 -18.26
C VAL A 27 -10.95 -34.78 -17.51
N LEU A 28 -10.78 -34.70 -16.18
CA LEU A 28 -11.16 -33.52 -15.39
C LEU A 28 -10.09 -32.40 -15.39
N LEU A 29 -8.84 -32.71 -15.72
CA LEU A 29 -7.76 -31.72 -15.91
C LEU A 29 -7.74 -31.09 -17.31
N SER A 30 -8.51 -31.60 -18.26
CA SER A 30 -8.58 -31.06 -19.64
C SER A 30 -9.67 -29.99 -19.83
N VAL A 31 -10.46 -29.66 -18.81
CA VAL A 31 -11.54 -28.65 -18.91
C VAL A 31 -11.15 -27.30 -18.29
N TRP A 32 -9.99 -27.22 -17.62
CA TRP A 32 -9.41 -25.96 -17.12
C TRP A 32 -8.03 -25.68 -17.74
N GLY A 33 -7.88 -26.02 -19.00
CA GLY A 33 -6.73 -25.59 -19.79
C GLY A 33 -6.88 -24.14 -20.18
N MET A 34 -6.42 -23.21 -19.35
CA MET A 34 -5.98 -21.90 -19.85
C MET A 34 -4.87 -22.18 -20.87
N LYS A 35 -5.18 -21.98 -22.16
CA LYS A 35 -4.15 -21.89 -23.18
C LYS A 35 -3.25 -20.73 -22.83
N VAL A 36 -2.06 -21.03 -22.31
CA VAL A 36 -0.94 -20.12 -22.48
C VAL A 36 -0.65 -20.15 -23.98
N GLU A 37 -1.07 -19.13 -24.71
CA GLU A 37 -0.61 -18.92 -26.08
C GLU A 37 0.90 -18.76 -26.00
N SER A 38 1.59 -19.74 -26.57
CA SER A 38 3.05 -19.67 -26.72
C SER A 38 3.41 -18.45 -27.54
N ALA A 39 4.21 -17.54 -26.97
CA ALA A 39 4.85 -16.49 -27.73
C ALA A 39 5.47 -17.09 -29.01
N GLY A 40 5.15 -16.49 -30.16
CA GLY A 40 5.63 -16.97 -31.44
C GLY A 40 7.17 -17.04 -31.50
N LEU A 41 7.69 -18.11 -32.06
CA LEU A 41 9.11 -18.21 -32.38
C LEU A 41 9.33 -17.45 -33.68
N GLU A 42 10.23 -16.44 -33.65
CA GLU A 42 10.76 -15.86 -34.88
C GLU A 42 11.76 -16.83 -35.56
N GLU A 43 11.97 -16.64 -36.87
CA GLU A 43 12.75 -17.55 -37.74
C GLU A 43 14.22 -17.82 -37.31
N ASN A 44 14.74 -17.16 -36.28
CA ASN A 44 16.10 -17.35 -35.75
C ASN A 44 16.15 -18.04 -34.37
N GLY A 45 15.03 -18.51 -33.82
CA GLY A 45 15.00 -19.28 -32.56
C GLY A 45 15.12 -18.44 -31.29
N GLU A 46 15.22 -17.12 -31.35
CA GLU A 46 15.16 -16.23 -30.19
C GLU A 46 13.71 -15.96 -29.80
N LYS A 47 13.42 -16.11 -28.50
CA LYS A 47 12.09 -15.84 -27.93
C LYS A 47 11.84 -14.33 -27.93
N SER A 48 10.83 -13.83 -28.66
CA SER A 48 10.43 -12.43 -28.63
C SER A 48 9.96 -12.01 -27.24
N PHE A 49 10.08 -10.71 -26.90
CA PHE A 49 9.51 -10.19 -25.67
C PHE A 49 7.99 -10.11 -25.71
N VAL A 50 7.35 -10.21 -24.55
CA VAL A 50 5.93 -9.94 -24.34
C VAL A 50 5.73 -8.43 -24.13
N HIS A 51 4.77 -7.83 -24.86
CA HIS A 51 4.47 -6.41 -24.77
C HIS A 51 2.96 -6.10 -24.65
N PRO A 52 2.55 -5.16 -23.77
CA PRO A 52 3.38 -4.63 -22.70
C PRO A 52 3.79 -5.76 -21.76
N GLY A 53 4.96 -5.67 -21.15
CA GLY A 53 5.52 -6.77 -20.38
C GLY A 53 6.52 -6.36 -19.30
N ILE A 54 6.54 -5.06 -18.90
CA ILE A 54 7.31 -4.58 -17.75
C ILE A 54 6.45 -4.68 -16.49
N VAL A 55 5.68 -3.66 -16.16
CA VAL A 55 4.83 -3.65 -14.94
C VAL A 55 3.42 -4.19 -15.16
N VAL A 56 2.96 -4.20 -16.41
CA VAL A 56 1.65 -4.72 -16.79
C VAL A 56 1.76 -5.59 -18.03
N THR A 57 0.83 -6.55 -18.14
CA THR A 57 0.53 -7.31 -19.37
C THR A 57 -0.89 -7.03 -19.83
N LYS A 58 -1.27 -7.47 -21.02
CA LYS A 58 -2.67 -7.36 -21.50
C LYS A 58 -3.64 -8.06 -20.55
N GLU A 59 -3.24 -9.19 -20.02
CA GLU A 59 -4.04 -9.99 -19.07
C GLU A 59 -4.19 -9.26 -17.73
N SER A 60 -3.10 -8.70 -17.19
CA SER A 60 -3.15 -7.98 -15.92
C SER A 60 -4.00 -6.69 -16.04
N VAL A 61 -3.92 -5.98 -17.16
CA VAL A 61 -4.78 -4.82 -17.44
C VAL A 61 -6.25 -5.21 -17.52
N SER A 62 -6.58 -6.31 -18.21
CA SER A 62 -7.96 -6.81 -18.31
C SER A 62 -8.51 -7.18 -16.92
N ARG A 63 -7.71 -7.86 -16.10
CA ARG A 63 -8.06 -8.20 -14.71
C ARG A 63 -8.31 -6.96 -13.86
N MET A 64 -7.40 -5.99 -13.90
CA MET A 64 -7.55 -4.74 -13.14
C MET A 64 -8.83 -3.99 -13.53
N LYS A 65 -9.11 -3.85 -14.83
CA LYS A 65 -10.33 -3.20 -15.31
C LYS A 65 -11.60 -3.91 -14.84
N ASP A 66 -11.62 -5.23 -14.84
CA ASP A 66 -12.74 -6.01 -14.31
C ASP A 66 -12.95 -5.77 -12.82
N TYR A 67 -11.88 -5.77 -12.02
CA TYR A 67 -11.97 -5.49 -10.58
C TYR A 67 -12.40 -4.04 -10.29
N ILE A 68 -11.90 -3.08 -11.05
CA ILE A 68 -12.30 -1.68 -10.94
C ILE A 68 -13.80 -1.52 -11.27
N ALA A 69 -14.27 -2.13 -12.35
CA ALA A 69 -15.68 -2.09 -12.76
C ALA A 69 -16.62 -2.69 -11.70
N ARG A 70 -16.17 -3.74 -11.01
CA ARG A 70 -16.92 -4.40 -9.92
C ARG A 70 -16.71 -3.75 -8.55
N ARG A 71 -15.88 -2.72 -8.44
CA ARG A 71 -15.46 -2.10 -7.18
C ARG A 71 -14.93 -3.14 -6.18
N ALA A 72 -14.09 -4.05 -6.67
CA ALA A 72 -13.61 -5.20 -5.92
C ALA A 72 -12.37 -4.84 -5.08
N TYR A 73 -12.49 -4.97 -3.75
CA TYR A 73 -11.38 -4.79 -2.82
C TYR A 73 -10.34 -5.93 -2.98
N PRO A 74 -9.03 -5.64 -2.91
CA PRO A 74 -8.37 -4.37 -2.63
C PRO A 74 -7.97 -3.57 -3.89
N VAL A 75 -8.22 -4.09 -5.09
CA VAL A 75 -7.78 -3.49 -6.37
C VAL A 75 -8.46 -2.14 -6.62
N TYR A 76 -9.77 -2.07 -6.34
CA TYR A 76 -10.52 -0.82 -6.51
C TYR A 76 -10.00 0.30 -5.61
N GLU A 77 -9.70 0.00 -4.36
CA GLU A 77 -9.11 0.97 -3.44
C GLU A 77 -7.71 1.38 -3.87
N GLY A 78 -6.89 0.45 -4.35
CA GLY A 78 -5.60 0.76 -4.97
C GLY A 78 -5.74 1.70 -6.18
N PHE A 79 -6.76 1.49 -7.02
CA PHE A 79 -7.09 2.40 -8.11
C PHE A 79 -7.52 3.79 -7.63
N LEU A 80 -8.29 3.88 -6.55
CA LEU A 80 -8.67 5.17 -5.97
C LEU A 80 -7.46 5.93 -5.41
N LEU A 81 -6.50 5.22 -4.80
CA LEU A 81 -5.23 5.81 -4.36
C LEU A 81 -4.45 6.39 -5.55
N LEU A 82 -4.34 5.66 -6.67
CA LEU A 82 -3.72 6.16 -7.89
C LEU A 82 -4.47 7.38 -8.43
N LYS A 83 -5.78 7.26 -8.63
CA LYS A 83 -6.63 8.33 -9.19
C LYS A 83 -6.55 9.62 -8.38
N SER A 84 -6.44 9.50 -7.05
CA SER A 84 -6.36 10.65 -6.14
C SER A 84 -4.93 11.15 -5.89
N SER A 85 -3.92 10.58 -6.54
CA SER A 85 -2.54 11.08 -6.45
C SER A 85 -2.46 12.54 -6.92
N PRO A 86 -1.76 13.43 -6.18
CA PRO A 86 -1.60 14.83 -6.58
C PRO A 86 -0.77 15.00 -7.85
N ARG A 87 -0.18 13.92 -8.37
CA ARG A 87 0.61 13.90 -9.60
C ARG A 87 -0.20 13.50 -10.83
N VAL A 88 -1.41 12.96 -10.65
CA VAL A 88 -2.25 12.45 -11.73
C VAL A 88 -3.05 13.56 -12.39
N GLY A 89 -3.05 13.58 -13.73
CA GLY A 89 -3.92 14.36 -14.57
C GLY A 89 -3.48 15.81 -14.83
N GLU A 90 -4.37 16.62 -15.41
CA GLU A 90 -4.08 17.97 -15.90
C GLU A 90 -3.73 18.97 -14.79
N ALA A 91 -4.20 18.74 -13.57
CA ALA A 91 -3.93 19.61 -12.42
C ALA A 91 -2.45 19.61 -12.03
N TYR A 92 -1.73 18.51 -12.28
CA TYR A 92 -0.32 18.44 -11.99
C TYR A 92 0.48 19.40 -12.85
N LYS A 93 1.31 20.23 -12.22
CA LYS A 93 2.24 21.14 -12.89
C LYS A 93 3.65 20.57 -12.78
N MET A 94 4.25 20.28 -13.92
CA MET A 94 5.62 19.80 -14.02
C MET A 94 6.59 20.78 -13.35
N ASN A 95 7.54 20.26 -12.57
CA ASN A 95 8.56 21.06 -11.89
C ASN A 95 9.73 21.43 -12.79
N GLY A 96 10.14 20.49 -13.66
CA GLY A 96 11.11 20.71 -14.73
C GLY A 96 10.46 21.21 -16.02
N PRO A 97 11.03 20.90 -17.21
CA PRO A 97 12.22 20.04 -17.39
C PRO A 97 13.53 20.71 -16.97
N TYR A 98 14.48 19.92 -16.52
CA TYR A 98 15.81 20.39 -16.12
C TYR A 98 16.87 19.95 -17.13
N PRO A 99 17.84 20.82 -17.53
CA PRO A 99 18.93 20.43 -18.42
C PRO A 99 19.92 19.46 -17.78
N TYR A 100 20.08 19.51 -16.48
CA TYR A 100 20.85 18.55 -15.68
C TYR A 100 20.04 18.11 -14.46
N ILE A 101 20.09 16.81 -14.16
CA ILE A 101 19.38 16.24 -13.02
C ILE A 101 20.34 15.51 -12.08
N SER A 102 20.17 15.65 -10.77
CA SER A 102 20.95 14.93 -9.78
C SER A 102 20.25 14.87 -8.44
N ARG A 103 20.59 13.84 -7.64
CA ARG A 103 20.16 13.70 -6.25
C ARG A 103 21.13 14.35 -5.26
N ASP A 104 22.41 14.37 -5.58
CA ASP A 104 23.48 14.72 -4.62
C ASP A 104 24.57 15.63 -5.16
N HIS A 105 24.63 15.89 -6.49
CA HIS A 105 25.63 16.82 -7.05
C HIS A 105 25.41 18.24 -6.49
N PRO A 106 26.44 18.93 -5.98
CA PRO A 106 26.31 20.23 -5.30
C PRO A 106 25.50 21.26 -6.06
N ASP A 107 25.68 21.34 -7.39
CA ASP A 107 25.06 22.36 -8.24
C ASP A 107 23.65 21.96 -8.73
N TYR A 108 23.29 20.67 -8.67
CA TYR A 108 22.05 20.18 -9.29
C TYR A 108 21.12 19.40 -8.35
N LYS A 109 21.52 19.16 -7.09
CA LYS A 109 20.67 18.43 -6.11
C LYS A 109 19.30 19.07 -5.86
N TYR A 110 19.14 20.35 -6.20
CA TYR A 110 17.85 21.03 -6.11
C TYR A 110 16.79 20.44 -7.05
N THR A 111 17.21 19.72 -8.11
CA THR A 111 16.31 19.05 -9.07
C THR A 111 15.73 17.74 -8.55
N SER A 112 16.32 17.16 -7.50
CA SER A 112 16.04 15.81 -7.01
C SER A 112 14.53 15.52 -6.84
N ASN A 113 13.85 16.31 -6.01
CA ASN A 113 12.43 16.09 -5.73
C ASN A 113 11.54 16.42 -6.92
N GLY A 114 11.88 17.49 -7.66
CA GLY A 114 11.11 17.93 -8.82
C GLY A 114 11.12 16.90 -9.94
N MET A 115 12.29 16.43 -10.36
CA MET A 115 12.40 15.41 -11.40
C MET A 115 11.73 14.08 -11.01
N SER A 116 11.93 13.65 -9.75
CA SER A 116 11.32 12.40 -9.30
C SER A 116 9.80 12.49 -9.28
N SER A 117 9.24 13.65 -8.90
CA SER A 117 7.80 13.91 -8.99
C SER A 117 7.30 13.91 -10.44
N ASP A 118 8.06 14.50 -11.36
CA ASP A 118 7.69 14.57 -12.78
C ASP A 118 7.69 13.17 -13.44
N PHE A 119 8.74 12.37 -13.22
CA PHE A 119 8.77 11.00 -13.76
C PHE A 119 7.76 10.07 -13.08
N SER A 120 7.47 10.29 -11.80
CA SER A 120 6.35 9.58 -11.14
C SER A 120 5.00 9.98 -11.74
N ALA A 121 4.78 11.27 -12.03
CA ALA A 121 3.56 11.74 -12.69
C ALA A 121 3.40 11.11 -14.09
N ALA A 122 4.46 11.05 -14.88
CA ALA A 122 4.42 10.42 -16.20
C ALA A 122 4.05 8.93 -16.10
N TYR A 123 4.61 8.21 -15.14
CA TYR A 123 4.30 6.79 -14.91
C TYR A 123 2.88 6.58 -14.39
N GLU A 124 2.45 7.35 -13.38
CA GLU A 124 1.09 7.27 -12.83
C GLU A 124 0.03 7.61 -13.90
N ASP A 125 0.29 8.61 -14.76
CA ASP A 125 -0.60 8.95 -15.86
C ASP A 125 -0.63 7.87 -16.95
N ALA A 126 0.48 7.18 -17.25
CA ALA A 126 0.48 6.04 -18.16
C ALA A 126 -0.37 4.88 -17.61
N LEU A 127 -0.32 4.61 -16.29
CA LEU A 127 -1.20 3.64 -15.65
C LEU A 127 -2.68 4.08 -15.70
N MET A 128 -2.96 5.35 -15.41
CA MET A 128 -4.33 5.88 -15.52
C MET A 128 -4.88 5.78 -16.96
N TRP A 129 -4.03 6.01 -17.96
CA TRP A 129 -4.41 5.80 -19.36
C TRP A 129 -4.90 4.38 -19.59
N VAL A 130 -4.07 3.39 -19.30
CA VAL A 130 -4.36 1.99 -19.62
C VAL A 130 -5.55 1.42 -18.80
N LEU A 131 -5.84 1.99 -17.62
CA LEU A 131 -6.95 1.57 -16.76
C LEU A 131 -8.28 2.26 -17.09
N THR A 132 -8.26 3.47 -17.69
CA THR A 132 -9.47 4.28 -17.90
C THR A 132 -9.80 4.50 -19.37
N ASP A 133 -8.91 4.16 -20.30
CA ASP A 133 -8.97 4.47 -21.73
C ASP A 133 -9.11 5.98 -22.04
N ASN A 134 -8.79 6.84 -21.07
CA ASN A 134 -8.84 8.29 -21.27
C ASN A 134 -7.48 8.82 -21.79
N ARG A 135 -7.44 9.13 -23.07
CA ARG A 135 -6.23 9.61 -23.78
C ARG A 135 -5.62 10.88 -23.20
N MET A 136 -6.36 11.65 -22.42
CA MET A 136 -5.80 12.80 -21.70
C MET A 136 -4.61 12.38 -20.84
N TYR A 137 -4.71 11.25 -20.12
CA TYR A 137 -3.62 10.73 -19.30
C TYR A 137 -2.42 10.29 -20.15
N ALA A 138 -2.67 9.58 -21.27
CA ALA A 138 -1.58 9.21 -22.19
C ALA A 138 -0.83 10.44 -22.71
N ARG A 139 -1.57 11.49 -23.11
CA ARG A 139 -0.97 12.73 -23.58
C ARG A 139 -0.20 13.44 -22.47
N LYS A 140 -0.74 13.52 -21.27
CA LYS A 140 -0.09 14.13 -20.10
C LYS A 140 1.23 13.43 -19.74
N SER A 141 1.23 12.09 -19.70
CA SER A 141 2.43 11.29 -19.51
C SER A 141 3.50 11.64 -20.55
N MET A 142 3.10 11.62 -21.84
CA MET A 142 4.04 11.88 -22.94
C MET A 142 4.53 13.32 -22.99
N ASP A 143 3.71 14.31 -22.62
CA ASP A 143 4.12 15.74 -22.57
C ASP A 143 5.26 15.94 -21.56
N ILE A 144 5.18 15.29 -20.39
CA ILE A 144 6.24 15.35 -19.40
C ILE A 144 7.52 14.71 -19.95
N LEU A 145 7.43 13.50 -20.48
CA LEU A 145 8.58 12.76 -21.00
C LEU A 145 9.23 13.47 -22.19
N SER A 146 8.45 14.02 -23.13
CA SER A 146 8.94 14.75 -24.29
C SER A 146 9.62 16.07 -23.89
N ALA A 147 9.12 16.74 -22.85
CA ALA A 147 9.75 17.95 -22.34
C ALA A 147 11.17 17.65 -21.81
N TYR A 148 11.33 16.55 -21.07
CA TYR A 148 12.66 16.11 -20.64
C TYR A 148 13.51 15.63 -21.81
N ALA A 149 12.97 14.88 -22.77
CA ALA A 149 13.71 14.41 -23.94
C ALA A 149 14.28 15.55 -24.79
N SER A 150 13.59 16.70 -24.82
CA SER A 150 14.06 17.89 -25.54
C SER A 150 15.01 18.79 -24.75
N THR A 151 15.13 18.59 -23.43
CA THR A 151 15.84 19.53 -22.54
C THR A 151 17.03 18.90 -21.81
N LEU A 152 16.92 17.62 -21.41
CA LEU A 152 17.95 16.94 -20.63
C LEU A 152 19.26 16.83 -21.40
N GLN A 153 20.35 17.32 -20.82
CA GLN A 153 21.70 17.28 -21.37
C GLN A 153 22.59 16.26 -20.66
N GLY A 154 22.20 15.83 -19.45
CA GLY A 154 22.94 14.79 -18.75
C GLY A 154 22.58 14.61 -17.29
N ILE A 155 23.12 13.51 -16.75
CA ILE A 155 23.16 13.19 -15.32
C ILE A 155 24.62 13.36 -14.88
N PRO A 156 24.98 14.46 -14.19
CA PRO A 156 26.35 14.76 -13.79
C PRO A 156 26.97 13.66 -12.93
N GLU A 157 28.30 13.53 -13.04
CA GLU A 157 29.06 12.62 -12.19
C GLU A 157 28.86 12.95 -10.72
N SER A 158 28.33 12.00 -9.96
CA SER A 158 28.06 12.12 -8.54
C SER A 158 27.94 10.75 -7.90
N ASN A 159 27.95 10.68 -6.57
CA ASN A 159 27.87 9.40 -5.87
C ASN A 159 26.57 8.65 -6.21
N ASP A 160 25.42 9.34 -6.27
CA ASP A 160 24.09 8.75 -6.48
C ASP A 160 23.67 8.66 -7.97
N ARG A 161 24.55 8.98 -8.92
CA ARG A 161 24.24 9.03 -10.36
C ARG A 161 23.59 7.75 -10.88
N MET A 162 24.17 6.60 -10.55
CA MET A 162 23.70 5.29 -11.02
C MET A 162 22.41 4.87 -10.34
N LEU A 163 22.29 5.16 -9.03
CA LEU A 163 21.06 4.93 -8.29
C LEU A 163 19.90 5.79 -8.84
N LEU A 164 20.16 7.07 -9.17
CA LEU A 164 19.19 7.94 -9.85
C LEU A 164 18.74 7.31 -11.16
N ALA A 165 19.70 6.86 -11.99
CA ALA A 165 19.39 6.25 -13.28
C ALA A 165 18.51 5.00 -13.14
N GLY A 166 18.74 4.17 -12.13
CA GLY A 166 17.91 3.01 -11.83
C GLY A 166 16.51 3.39 -11.35
N LEU A 167 16.40 4.34 -10.42
CA LEU A 167 15.10 4.77 -9.86
C LEU A 167 14.20 5.41 -10.93
N GLU A 168 14.74 6.38 -11.66
CA GLU A 168 13.95 7.18 -12.60
C GLU A 168 13.82 6.46 -13.96
N GLY A 169 14.87 5.77 -14.41
CA GLY A 169 14.86 4.99 -15.65
C GLY A 169 13.79 3.91 -15.66
N PHE A 170 13.54 3.25 -14.52
CA PHE A 170 12.46 2.27 -14.40
C PHE A 170 11.08 2.89 -14.65
N LYS A 171 10.80 4.06 -14.08
CA LYS A 171 9.51 4.77 -14.27
C LYS A 171 9.34 5.23 -15.72
N ILE A 172 10.40 5.77 -16.32
CA ILE A 172 10.38 6.21 -17.73
C ILE A 172 10.13 5.02 -18.65
N ALA A 173 10.89 3.92 -18.48
CA ALA A 173 10.75 2.73 -19.32
C ALA A 173 9.35 2.11 -19.17
N SER A 174 8.82 2.02 -17.95
CA SER A 174 7.48 1.47 -17.68
C SER A 174 6.36 2.32 -18.30
N ALA A 175 6.46 3.65 -18.21
CA ALA A 175 5.51 4.55 -18.86
C ALA A 175 5.54 4.43 -20.39
N LEU A 176 6.74 4.43 -20.98
CA LEU A 176 6.91 4.29 -22.43
C LEU A 176 6.41 2.95 -22.96
N GLU A 177 6.68 1.88 -22.24
CA GLU A 177 6.22 0.53 -22.59
C GLU A 177 4.68 0.47 -22.69
N ILE A 178 4.00 1.04 -21.71
CA ILE A 178 2.54 1.15 -21.73
C ILE A 178 2.09 1.99 -22.95
N LEU A 179 2.66 3.17 -23.14
CA LEU A 179 2.26 4.06 -24.23
C LEU A 179 2.56 3.49 -25.62
N LYS A 180 3.68 2.79 -25.79
CA LYS A 180 4.13 2.20 -27.06
C LYS A 180 3.28 1.00 -27.48
N HIS A 181 2.89 0.15 -26.52
CA HIS A 181 2.26 -1.14 -26.80
C HIS A 181 0.75 -1.19 -26.48
N THR A 182 0.12 0.00 -26.35
CA THR A 182 -1.34 0.15 -26.23
C THR A 182 -1.84 1.18 -27.27
N ASP A 183 -3.16 1.25 -27.50
CA ASP A 183 -3.74 2.23 -28.43
C ASP A 183 -3.78 3.66 -27.82
N SER A 184 -2.65 4.13 -27.33
CA SER A 184 -2.51 5.44 -26.67
C SER A 184 -2.73 6.64 -27.62
N GLY A 185 -2.53 6.44 -28.91
CA GLY A 185 -2.57 7.49 -29.92
C GLY A 185 -1.32 8.38 -29.91
N ILE A 186 -0.27 8.00 -29.20
CA ILE A 186 1.02 8.73 -29.17
C ILE A 186 1.82 8.40 -30.43
N PRO A 187 2.34 9.41 -31.16
CA PRO A 187 3.19 9.18 -32.33
C PRO A 187 4.47 8.43 -31.98
N GLY A 188 4.85 7.43 -32.79
CA GLY A 188 6.07 6.64 -32.61
C GLY A 188 7.34 7.49 -32.51
N THR A 189 7.41 8.61 -33.27
CA THR A 189 8.55 9.53 -33.22
C THR A 189 8.75 10.20 -31.86
N GLU A 190 7.65 10.50 -31.13
CA GLU A 190 7.76 11.03 -29.77
C GLU A 190 8.32 9.97 -28.81
N ILE A 191 7.85 8.74 -28.95
CA ILE A 191 8.35 7.59 -28.15
C ILE A 191 9.83 7.38 -28.43
N GLU A 192 10.25 7.35 -29.72
CA GLU A 192 11.65 7.16 -30.12
C GLU A 192 12.57 8.26 -29.54
N ASN A 193 12.14 9.51 -29.51
CA ASN A 193 12.91 10.61 -28.91
C ASN A 193 13.16 10.39 -27.41
N VAL A 194 12.14 9.92 -26.67
CA VAL A 194 12.28 9.63 -25.22
C VAL A 194 13.15 8.37 -25.02
N VAL A 195 13.00 7.36 -25.86
CA VAL A 195 13.90 6.17 -25.84
C VAL A 195 15.35 6.59 -26.06
N ALA A 196 15.62 7.52 -27.00
CA ALA A 196 16.96 8.04 -27.21
C ALA A 196 17.52 8.73 -25.95
N MET A 197 16.74 9.59 -25.29
CA MET A 197 17.12 10.19 -24.01
C MET A 197 17.39 9.14 -22.93
N LEU A 198 16.53 8.12 -22.81
CA LEU A 198 16.68 7.03 -21.84
C LEU A 198 18.01 6.28 -22.07
N LYS A 199 18.34 5.98 -23.33
CA LYS A 199 19.60 5.29 -23.69
C LYS A 199 20.82 6.18 -23.44
N GLU A 200 20.79 7.42 -23.88
CA GLU A 200 21.95 8.32 -23.81
C GLU A 200 22.35 8.67 -22.37
N HIS A 201 21.38 8.87 -21.49
CA HIS A 201 21.65 9.37 -20.15
C HIS A 201 21.48 8.31 -19.04
N PHE A 202 20.40 7.55 -19.06
CA PHE A 202 20.08 6.60 -17.98
C PHE A 202 20.73 5.24 -18.21
N GLN A 203 20.57 4.65 -19.39
CA GLN A 203 21.20 3.37 -19.71
C GLN A 203 22.72 3.46 -19.56
N ARG A 204 23.33 4.52 -20.09
CA ARG A 204 24.78 4.73 -19.95
C ARG A 204 25.25 4.75 -18.50
N ALA A 205 24.50 5.41 -17.59
CA ALA A 205 24.84 5.41 -16.17
C ALA A 205 24.65 4.02 -15.53
N MET A 206 23.67 3.23 -15.99
CA MET A 206 23.50 1.84 -15.56
C MET A 206 24.58 0.92 -16.13
N ASP A 207 25.03 1.13 -17.36
CA ASP A 207 26.18 0.41 -17.95
C ASP A 207 27.47 0.65 -17.15
N ASP A 208 27.69 1.89 -16.71
CA ASP A 208 28.84 2.23 -15.85
C ASP A 208 28.76 1.46 -14.52
N PHE A 209 27.56 1.28 -13.93
CA PHE A 209 27.38 0.47 -12.73
C PHE A 209 27.82 -0.99 -12.95
N TYR A 210 27.39 -1.61 -14.05
CA TYR A 210 27.78 -2.99 -14.37
C TYR A 210 29.25 -3.14 -14.74
N ALA A 211 29.92 -2.06 -15.10
CA ALA A 211 31.37 -2.07 -15.40
C ALA A 211 32.26 -1.87 -14.16
N MET A 212 31.65 -1.45 -13.03
CA MET A 212 32.41 -1.19 -11.79
C MET A 212 32.58 -2.45 -10.94
N PRO A 213 33.66 -2.54 -10.12
CA PRO A 213 33.69 -3.49 -9.03
C PRO A 213 32.59 -3.24 -8.01
N ALA A 214 32.14 -4.30 -7.35
CA ALA A 214 31.16 -4.17 -6.26
C ALA A 214 31.59 -3.15 -5.20
N CYS A 215 30.78 -2.13 -4.97
CA CYS A 215 31.12 -1.04 -4.06
C CYS A 215 29.95 -0.44 -3.30
N THR A 216 28.73 -0.93 -3.54
CA THR A 216 27.48 -0.35 -3.01
C THR A 216 26.74 -1.32 -2.08
N ASN A 217 25.72 -0.80 -1.36
CA ASN A 217 24.71 -1.64 -0.71
C ASN A 217 23.84 -2.34 -1.74
N GLY A 218 23.25 -3.47 -1.35
CA GLY A 218 22.54 -4.34 -2.27
C GLY A 218 21.31 -3.72 -2.93
N ASN A 219 20.61 -2.78 -2.25
CA ASN A 219 19.49 -2.09 -2.88
C ASN A 219 19.87 -1.36 -4.18
N TRP A 220 21.10 -0.84 -4.32
CA TRP A 220 21.56 -0.17 -5.54
C TRP A 220 21.61 -1.13 -6.74
N GLY A 221 22.28 -2.28 -6.57
CA GLY A 221 22.38 -3.28 -7.63
C GLY A 221 21.01 -3.79 -8.08
N LEU A 222 20.09 -4.01 -7.13
CA LEU A 222 18.71 -4.43 -7.41
C LEU A 222 17.92 -3.35 -8.16
N ILE A 223 18.05 -2.07 -7.76
CA ILE A 223 17.37 -0.94 -8.41
C ILE A 223 17.90 -0.74 -9.83
N VAL A 224 19.20 -0.81 -10.03
CA VAL A 224 19.80 -0.75 -11.38
C VAL A 224 19.32 -1.92 -12.22
N THR A 225 19.30 -3.14 -11.67
CA THR A 225 18.91 -4.36 -12.40
C THR A 225 17.45 -4.27 -12.88
N LYS A 226 16.51 -3.87 -12.02
CA LYS A 226 15.09 -3.72 -12.46
C LYS A 226 14.93 -2.74 -13.61
N ALA A 227 15.64 -1.60 -13.57
CA ALA A 227 15.57 -0.58 -14.60
C ALA A 227 16.27 -1.02 -15.91
N TYR A 228 17.37 -1.76 -15.77
CA TYR A 228 18.10 -2.32 -16.91
C TYR A 228 17.25 -3.34 -17.65
N MET A 229 16.61 -4.27 -16.93
CA MET A 229 15.65 -5.22 -17.52
C MET A 229 14.45 -4.51 -18.19
N ALA A 230 13.91 -3.50 -17.55
CA ALA A 230 12.80 -2.72 -18.12
C ALA A 230 13.22 -2.01 -19.41
N THR A 231 14.39 -1.40 -19.42
CA THR A 231 14.95 -0.75 -20.62
C THR A 231 15.20 -1.76 -21.74
N ALA A 232 15.72 -2.94 -21.41
CA ALA A 232 15.97 -4.01 -22.36
C ALA A 232 14.68 -4.49 -23.06
N ILE A 233 13.59 -4.67 -22.29
CA ILE A 233 12.28 -5.05 -22.85
C ILE A 233 11.73 -3.94 -23.75
N LEU A 234 11.70 -2.69 -23.28
CA LEU A 234 11.22 -1.55 -24.06
C LEU A 234 11.94 -1.40 -25.42
N THR A 235 13.23 -1.75 -25.47
CA THR A 235 14.10 -1.60 -26.65
C THR A 235 14.34 -2.88 -27.42
N ASP A 236 13.68 -3.97 -27.07
CA ASP A 236 13.85 -5.32 -27.65
C ASP A 236 15.31 -5.84 -27.62
N ASP A 237 16.06 -5.48 -26.56
CA ASP A 237 17.46 -5.83 -26.39
C ASP A 237 17.62 -7.09 -25.50
N ARG A 238 17.73 -8.26 -26.15
CA ARG A 238 17.86 -9.55 -25.47
C ARG A 238 19.17 -9.69 -24.72
N GLU A 239 20.27 -9.20 -25.29
CA GLU A 239 21.59 -9.26 -24.66
C GLU A 239 21.62 -8.47 -23.36
N MET A 240 21.04 -7.27 -23.38
CA MET A 240 20.88 -6.42 -22.19
C MET A 240 20.03 -7.10 -21.10
N TYR A 241 18.93 -7.74 -21.50
CA TYR A 241 18.06 -8.47 -20.58
C TYR A 241 18.76 -9.66 -19.92
N ASP A 242 19.44 -10.48 -20.73
CA ASP A 242 20.14 -11.67 -20.23
C ASP A 242 21.34 -11.29 -19.35
N ARG A 243 22.03 -10.19 -19.63
CA ARG A 243 23.06 -9.61 -18.76
C ARG A 243 22.51 -9.23 -17.39
N ALA A 244 21.33 -8.62 -17.33
CA ALA A 244 20.69 -8.27 -16.07
C ALA A 244 20.31 -9.52 -15.25
N LYS A 245 19.76 -10.55 -15.91
CA LYS A 245 19.45 -11.84 -15.26
C LYS A 245 20.69 -12.52 -14.71
N ASP A 246 21.77 -12.55 -15.50
CA ASP A 246 23.03 -13.15 -15.07
C ASP A 246 23.62 -12.39 -13.88
N PHE A 247 23.61 -11.05 -13.90
CA PHE A 247 24.03 -10.25 -12.76
C PHE A 247 23.19 -10.56 -11.51
N TYR A 248 21.86 -10.61 -11.62
CA TYR A 248 20.97 -10.91 -10.50
C TYR A 248 21.27 -12.26 -9.84
N LEU A 249 21.61 -13.27 -10.64
CA LEU A 249 21.89 -14.63 -10.17
C LEU A 249 23.34 -14.85 -9.77
N ASN A 250 24.29 -14.39 -10.58
CA ASN A 250 25.70 -14.79 -10.54
C ASN A 250 26.67 -13.63 -10.28
N GLY A 251 26.18 -12.37 -10.26
CA GLY A 251 27.04 -11.21 -10.02
C GLY A 251 27.76 -11.24 -8.67
N GLU A 252 28.84 -10.51 -8.57
CA GLU A 252 29.67 -10.41 -7.35
C GLU A 252 29.26 -9.25 -6.43
N ASP A 253 28.18 -8.51 -6.76
CA ASP A 253 27.67 -7.36 -6.01
C ASP A 253 26.77 -7.77 -4.83
N ASN A 254 26.59 -6.90 -3.86
CA ASN A 254 25.63 -7.07 -2.77
C ASN A 254 24.18 -7.17 -3.27
N GLY A 255 23.86 -6.63 -4.45
CA GLY A 255 22.53 -6.60 -5.07
C GLY A 255 22.17 -7.88 -5.85
N THR A 256 22.81 -8.99 -5.59
CA THR A 256 22.43 -10.29 -6.16
C THR A 256 21.61 -11.09 -5.17
N ILE A 257 20.78 -12.02 -5.65
CA ILE A 257 19.95 -12.84 -4.74
C ILE A 257 20.79 -13.62 -3.72
N ARG A 258 22.03 -14.04 -4.09
CA ARG A 258 22.94 -14.78 -3.20
C ARG A 258 23.52 -13.92 -2.08
N ASN A 259 23.84 -12.67 -2.41
CA ASN A 259 24.56 -11.76 -1.54
C ASN A 259 23.62 -10.81 -0.79
N TYR A 260 22.34 -10.74 -1.17
CA TYR A 260 21.37 -9.88 -0.52
C TYR A 260 20.52 -10.59 0.54
N ILE A 261 20.23 -11.89 0.34
CA ILE A 261 19.40 -12.68 1.26
C ILE A 261 20.17 -13.89 1.78
N ASP A 262 20.21 -14.08 3.08
CA ASP A 262 20.74 -15.29 3.73
C ASP A 262 19.85 -16.49 3.43
N GLY A 263 20.43 -17.55 2.90
CA GLY A 263 19.65 -18.73 2.45
C GLY A 263 19.03 -19.57 3.56
N GLU A 264 19.49 -19.43 4.79
CA GLU A 264 19.00 -20.17 5.95
C GLU A 264 17.93 -19.39 6.69
N THR A 265 18.21 -18.14 7.04
CA THR A 265 17.37 -17.34 7.93
C THR A 265 16.43 -16.36 7.20
N GLY A 266 16.73 -16.02 5.94
CA GLY A 266 16.04 -14.95 5.20
C GLY A 266 16.54 -13.53 5.55
N GLN A 267 17.51 -13.38 6.47
CA GLN A 267 18.06 -12.07 6.83
C GLN A 267 18.58 -11.34 5.59
N LEU A 268 18.28 -10.03 5.48
CA LEU A 268 18.77 -9.20 4.38
C LEU A 268 20.11 -8.56 4.72
N GLN A 269 20.91 -8.27 3.70
CA GLN A 269 22.19 -7.59 3.83
C GLN A 269 22.08 -6.26 4.59
N GLU A 270 20.99 -5.53 4.41
CA GLU A 270 20.75 -4.23 5.03
C GLU A 270 19.91 -4.26 6.32
N SER A 271 19.59 -5.45 6.86
CA SER A 271 18.76 -5.58 8.08
C SER A 271 19.33 -4.83 9.30
N GLY A 272 20.65 -4.69 9.38
CA GLY A 272 21.32 -3.93 10.44
C GLY A 272 21.45 -2.43 10.16
N ARG A 273 21.18 -1.98 8.92
CA ARG A 273 21.23 -0.57 8.53
C ARG A 273 19.96 0.20 8.94
N ASP A 274 18.84 -0.16 8.36
CA ASP A 274 17.49 0.28 8.70
C ASP A 274 16.44 -0.51 7.90
N GLN A 275 15.17 -0.46 8.34
CA GLN A 275 14.11 -1.22 7.72
C GLN A 275 13.66 -0.64 6.38
N GLN A 276 13.80 0.68 6.18
CA GLN A 276 13.39 1.33 4.93
C GLN A 276 14.30 0.93 3.76
N HIS A 277 15.61 0.84 3.97
CA HIS A 277 16.53 0.35 2.92
C HIS A 277 16.41 -1.15 2.69
N SER A 278 16.18 -1.94 3.74
CA SER A 278 15.88 -3.38 3.60
C SER A 278 14.66 -3.60 2.71
N MET A 279 13.56 -2.90 2.99
CA MET A 279 12.34 -2.97 2.18
C MET A 279 12.53 -2.40 0.76
N LEU A 280 13.34 -1.36 0.58
CA LEU A 280 13.67 -0.82 -0.74
C LEU A 280 14.36 -1.86 -1.64
N GLY A 281 15.31 -2.61 -1.09
CA GLY A 281 15.96 -3.70 -1.83
C GLY A 281 14.98 -4.83 -2.16
N LEU A 282 14.11 -5.23 -1.22
CA LEU A 282 13.05 -6.22 -1.49
C LEU A 282 12.08 -5.76 -2.58
N SER A 283 11.67 -4.49 -2.56
CA SER A 283 10.83 -3.89 -3.60
C SER A 283 11.46 -4.02 -4.98
N ALA A 284 12.73 -3.63 -5.09
CA ALA A 284 13.45 -3.75 -6.36
C ALA A 284 13.57 -5.22 -6.83
N MET A 285 13.81 -6.15 -5.89
CA MET A 285 13.87 -7.59 -6.19
C MET A 285 12.51 -8.12 -6.65
N ALA A 286 11.41 -7.68 -6.03
CA ALA A 286 10.05 -8.03 -6.46
C ALA A 286 9.82 -7.63 -7.92
N MET A 287 10.24 -6.42 -8.31
CA MET A 287 10.11 -5.96 -9.70
C MET A 287 11.03 -6.71 -10.66
N VAL A 288 12.26 -7.05 -10.28
CA VAL A 288 13.13 -7.93 -11.09
C VAL A 288 12.43 -9.27 -11.37
N CYS A 289 11.84 -9.88 -10.33
CA CYS A 289 11.16 -11.16 -10.46
C CYS A 289 9.87 -11.06 -11.28
N GLU A 290 9.05 -10.02 -11.06
CA GLU A 290 7.78 -9.85 -11.76
C GLU A 290 7.96 -9.51 -13.25
N VAL A 291 8.91 -8.62 -13.55
CA VAL A 291 9.30 -8.32 -14.95
C VAL A 291 9.77 -9.58 -15.67
N ALA A 292 10.60 -10.41 -15.01
CA ALA A 292 11.04 -11.68 -15.57
C ALA A 292 9.88 -12.67 -15.75
N TRP A 293 8.97 -12.74 -14.79
CA TRP A 293 7.76 -13.59 -14.86
C TRP A 293 6.88 -13.23 -16.05
N HIS A 294 6.69 -11.94 -16.34
CA HIS A 294 5.98 -11.50 -17.53
C HIS A 294 6.64 -11.95 -18.83
N GLN A 295 7.95 -12.17 -18.81
CA GLN A 295 8.71 -12.68 -19.94
C GLN A 295 8.81 -14.21 -19.97
N GLY A 296 8.20 -14.90 -18.99
CA GLY A 296 8.18 -16.36 -18.86
C GLY A 296 9.41 -16.95 -18.20
N ASP A 297 10.17 -16.14 -17.46
CA ASP A 297 11.32 -16.57 -16.66
C ASP A 297 10.94 -16.54 -15.15
N ASP A 298 11.05 -17.68 -14.47
CA ASP A 298 10.77 -17.77 -13.02
C ASP A 298 12.03 -17.48 -12.20
N LEU A 299 12.22 -16.19 -11.87
CA LEU A 299 13.29 -15.78 -10.94
C LEU A 299 12.86 -15.86 -9.46
N TYR A 300 11.57 -15.96 -9.18
CA TYR A 300 11.06 -16.17 -7.82
C TYR A 300 11.51 -17.51 -7.23
N GLY A 301 11.47 -18.58 -8.03
CA GLY A 301 11.83 -19.95 -7.61
C GLY A 301 13.31 -20.18 -7.33
N LEU A 302 14.18 -19.20 -7.61
CA LEU A 302 15.63 -19.35 -7.47
C LEU A 302 16.08 -19.70 -6.05
N LEU A 303 17.11 -20.59 -5.97
CA LEU A 303 17.78 -20.96 -4.72
C LEU A 303 16.80 -21.41 -3.63
N ASP A 304 15.87 -22.28 -4.00
CA ASP A 304 14.84 -22.81 -3.10
C ASP A 304 13.97 -21.69 -2.50
N ASN A 305 13.40 -20.88 -3.37
CA ASN A 305 12.54 -19.74 -3.00
C ASN A 305 13.19 -18.78 -1.99
N ARG A 306 14.49 -18.46 -2.21
CA ARG A 306 15.25 -17.60 -1.27
C ARG A 306 14.59 -16.25 -1.05
N PHE A 307 13.96 -15.69 -2.08
CA PHE A 307 13.26 -14.42 -1.97
C PHE A 307 12.05 -14.49 -1.04
N LEU A 308 11.26 -15.58 -1.05
CA LEU A 308 10.18 -15.83 -0.08
C LEU A 308 10.71 -15.73 1.36
N LYS A 309 11.86 -16.37 1.65
CA LYS A 309 12.47 -16.32 3.00
C LYS A 309 12.81 -14.88 3.41
N GLY A 310 13.26 -14.05 2.48
CA GLY A 310 13.54 -12.63 2.72
C GLY A 310 12.26 -11.83 3.02
N CYS A 311 11.17 -12.07 2.29
CA CYS A 311 9.88 -11.43 2.53
C CYS A 311 9.34 -11.80 3.92
N GLU A 312 9.32 -13.08 4.27
CA GLU A 312 8.86 -13.57 5.58
C GLU A 312 9.71 -13.01 6.73
N TYR A 313 11.02 -12.92 6.57
CA TYR A 313 11.90 -12.34 7.58
C TYR A 313 11.57 -10.86 7.85
N VAL A 314 11.40 -10.07 6.77
CA VAL A 314 11.07 -8.64 6.90
C VAL A 314 9.66 -8.44 7.45
N ALA A 315 8.69 -9.19 6.97
CA ALA A 315 7.32 -9.13 7.45
C ALA A 315 7.25 -9.45 8.95
N ARG A 316 7.86 -10.57 9.35
CA ARG A 316 7.92 -11.00 10.75
C ARG A 316 8.51 -9.92 11.67
N TYR A 317 9.65 -9.33 11.28
CA TYR A 317 10.30 -8.31 12.11
C TYR A 317 9.46 -7.03 12.20
N ASN A 318 8.87 -6.60 11.10
CA ASN A 318 8.07 -5.38 11.08
C ASN A 318 6.67 -5.53 11.69
N LEU A 319 6.19 -6.76 11.88
CA LEU A 319 5.01 -7.08 12.72
C LEU A 319 5.29 -7.00 14.23
N GLY A 320 6.56 -6.84 14.62
CA GLY A 320 6.96 -6.76 16.03
C GLY A 320 7.56 -8.04 16.60
N TYR A 321 7.62 -9.13 15.83
CA TYR A 321 8.21 -10.40 16.27
C TYR A 321 9.75 -10.37 16.24
N ASP A 322 10.37 -11.22 17.06
CA ASP A 322 11.81 -11.44 17.01
C ASP A 322 12.21 -12.30 15.80
N VAL A 323 13.37 -11.98 15.23
CA VAL A 323 13.99 -12.72 14.14
C VAL A 323 15.44 -13.07 14.47
N PRO A 324 16.00 -14.15 13.94
CA PRO A 324 17.43 -14.43 14.09
C PRO A 324 18.24 -13.35 13.38
N TYR A 325 19.32 -12.91 14.01
CA TYR A 325 20.22 -11.93 13.42
C TYR A 325 21.69 -12.36 13.60
N LYS A 326 22.47 -12.21 12.54
CA LYS A 326 23.93 -12.33 12.57
C LYS A 326 24.56 -11.12 11.89
N VAL A 327 25.75 -10.72 12.36
CA VAL A 327 26.49 -9.64 11.70
C VAL A 327 26.77 -10.04 10.25
N TRP A 328 26.26 -9.24 9.33
CA TRP A 328 26.41 -9.50 7.90
C TRP A 328 27.84 -9.22 7.45
N LYS A 329 28.41 -10.12 6.69
CA LYS A 329 29.68 -9.90 5.97
C LYS A 329 29.36 -9.66 4.51
N ASP A 330 29.24 -8.37 4.16
CA ASP A 330 28.98 -7.98 2.77
C ASP A 330 30.19 -8.22 1.87
N VAL A 331 29.96 -8.35 0.57
CA VAL A 331 31.03 -8.70 -0.40
C VAL A 331 32.08 -7.61 -0.55
N THR A 332 31.74 -6.35 -0.24
CA THR A 332 32.68 -5.21 -0.34
C THR A 332 33.49 -5.00 0.93
N GLY A 333 33.06 -5.56 2.06
CA GLY A 333 33.64 -5.31 3.39
C GLY A 333 33.34 -3.94 3.97
N LYS A 334 32.59 -3.08 3.27
CA LYS A 334 32.27 -1.70 3.71
C LYS A 334 31.06 -1.63 4.64
N TYR A 335 30.10 -2.54 4.47
CA TYR A 335 28.78 -2.49 5.09
C TYR A 335 28.56 -3.63 6.10
N SER A 336 29.63 -4.03 6.80
CA SER A 336 29.63 -5.15 7.73
C SER A 336 29.63 -4.74 9.22
N ASN A 337 29.38 -3.46 9.54
CA ASN A 337 29.55 -2.90 10.88
C ASN A 337 28.25 -2.73 11.65
N TRP A 338 27.22 -3.51 11.35
CA TRP A 338 25.94 -3.47 12.06
C TRP A 338 25.84 -4.65 13.04
N PRO A 339 26.10 -4.42 14.33
CA PRO A 339 26.17 -5.51 15.32
C PRO A 339 24.83 -6.10 15.69
N VAL A 340 23.73 -5.37 15.46
CA VAL A 340 22.36 -5.76 15.77
C VAL A 340 21.44 -5.40 14.61
N ILE A 341 20.27 -6.04 14.55
CA ILE A 341 19.22 -5.64 13.63
C ILE A 341 18.74 -4.23 13.99
N SER A 342 18.48 -3.41 12.97
CA SER A 342 18.09 -2.02 13.18
C SER A 342 16.59 -1.89 13.45
N GLU A 343 16.24 -1.18 14.52
CA GLU A 343 14.87 -0.78 14.81
C GLU A 343 14.42 0.48 14.05
N LYS A 344 15.36 1.17 13.41
CA LYS A 344 15.05 2.38 12.65
C LYS A 344 14.10 2.07 11.49
N GLY A 345 12.91 2.65 11.53
CA GLY A 345 11.84 2.44 10.54
C GLY A 345 11.08 1.12 10.71
N ARG A 346 11.24 0.41 11.85
CA ARG A 346 10.46 -0.81 12.15
C ARG A 346 8.97 -0.48 12.21
N GLY A 347 8.14 -1.30 11.55
CA GLY A 347 6.68 -1.12 11.48
C GLY A 347 6.21 -0.06 10.48
N VAL A 348 7.12 0.70 9.85
CA VAL A 348 6.79 1.64 8.77
C VAL A 348 6.88 0.90 7.43
N ILE A 349 5.75 0.41 6.94
CA ILE A 349 5.70 -0.52 5.80
C ILE A 349 5.74 0.23 4.47
N ARG A 350 6.48 -0.33 3.49
CA ARG A 350 6.45 0.06 2.07
C ARG A 350 5.52 -0.88 1.32
N PRO A 351 4.82 -0.43 0.26
CA PRO A 351 3.95 -1.28 -0.59
C PRO A 351 4.80 -2.16 -1.51
N ILE A 352 5.24 -3.31 -1.02
CA ILE A 352 6.25 -4.17 -1.68
C ILE A 352 5.92 -5.66 -1.65
N LEU A 353 4.92 -6.08 -0.89
CA LEU A 353 4.70 -7.49 -0.57
C LEU A 353 3.59 -8.15 -1.39
N GLU A 354 2.71 -7.38 -2.02
CA GLU A 354 1.60 -7.95 -2.80
C GLU A 354 2.11 -8.79 -4.00
N ALA A 355 3.15 -8.34 -4.72
CA ALA A 355 3.69 -9.09 -5.85
C ALA A 355 4.29 -10.45 -5.46
N PRO A 356 5.25 -10.54 -4.49
CA PRO A 356 5.75 -11.83 -4.04
C PRO A 356 4.69 -12.70 -3.38
N PHE A 357 3.78 -12.13 -2.59
CA PHE A 357 2.66 -12.87 -2.00
C PHE A 357 1.76 -13.50 -3.07
N ASN A 358 1.39 -12.72 -4.09
CA ASN A 358 0.62 -13.22 -5.21
C ASN A 358 1.34 -14.37 -5.92
N HIS A 359 2.64 -14.22 -6.19
CA HIS A 359 3.39 -15.29 -6.85
C HIS A 359 3.45 -16.56 -5.99
N TYR A 360 3.97 -16.46 -4.76
CA TYR A 360 4.22 -17.65 -3.96
C TYR A 360 2.94 -18.32 -3.47
N VAL A 361 1.96 -17.54 -3.00
CA VAL A 361 0.74 -18.10 -2.43
C VAL A 361 -0.28 -18.44 -3.54
N HIS A 362 -0.63 -17.49 -4.40
CA HIS A 362 -1.71 -17.70 -5.35
C HIS A 362 -1.28 -18.46 -6.61
N ARG A 363 -0.09 -18.18 -7.17
CA ARG A 363 0.38 -18.88 -8.37
C ARG A 363 1.07 -20.22 -8.04
N ARG A 364 1.75 -20.34 -6.88
CA ARG A 364 2.56 -21.52 -6.52
C ARG A 364 2.00 -22.37 -5.38
N GLY A 365 1.02 -21.88 -4.60
CA GLY A 365 0.41 -22.60 -3.49
C GLY A 365 1.35 -22.81 -2.29
N LEU A 366 2.33 -21.92 -2.10
CA LEU A 366 3.22 -21.92 -0.95
C LEU A 366 2.63 -21.06 0.18
N GLU A 367 3.18 -21.16 1.38
CA GLU A 367 2.71 -20.41 2.54
C GLU A 367 3.63 -19.22 2.85
N MET A 368 3.04 -18.06 3.18
CA MET A 368 3.73 -16.85 3.62
C MET A 368 2.99 -16.21 4.81
N PRO A 369 2.96 -16.86 5.98
CA PRO A 369 2.06 -16.48 7.09
C PRO A 369 2.34 -15.08 7.66
N TYR A 370 3.60 -14.66 7.76
CA TYR A 370 3.92 -13.31 8.25
C TYR A 370 3.64 -12.22 7.20
N THR A 371 3.87 -12.52 5.95
CA THR A 371 3.52 -11.62 4.85
C THR A 371 2.01 -11.46 4.73
N GLU A 372 1.24 -12.54 4.89
CA GLU A 372 -0.23 -12.53 4.93
C GLU A 372 -0.76 -11.67 6.07
N GLU A 373 -0.28 -11.90 7.31
CA GLU A 373 -0.65 -11.09 8.49
C GLU A 373 -0.33 -9.60 8.27
N LEU A 374 0.80 -9.29 7.63
CA LEU A 374 1.18 -7.92 7.35
C LEU A 374 0.25 -7.28 6.31
N LEU A 375 -0.06 -7.99 5.22
CA LEU A 375 -0.96 -7.53 4.17
C LEU A 375 -2.39 -7.34 4.67
N GLU A 376 -2.89 -8.18 5.59
CA GLU A 376 -4.20 -7.97 6.23
C GLU A 376 -4.30 -6.63 6.94
N LYS A 377 -3.20 -6.13 7.52
CA LYS A 377 -3.15 -4.83 8.23
C LYS A 377 -2.95 -3.64 7.31
N PHE A 378 -2.28 -3.82 6.15
CA PHE A 378 -1.80 -2.71 5.32
C PHE A 378 -2.43 -2.65 3.92
N ARG A 379 -3.28 -3.60 3.53
CA ARG A 379 -4.04 -3.47 2.28
C ARG A 379 -5.05 -2.31 2.35
N PRO A 380 -5.25 -1.57 1.26
CA PRO A 380 -4.56 -1.73 -0.01
C PRO A 380 -3.12 -1.21 0.07
N GLU A 381 -2.15 -1.98 -0.44
CA GLU A 381 -0.82 -1.43 -0.70
C GLU A 381 -0.93 -0.37 -1.80
N GLY A 382 -0.49 0.84 -1.51
CA GLY A 382 -0.52 1.97 -2.43
C GLY A 382 0.72 2.08 -3.31
N PHE A 383 1.06 3.32 -3.64
CA PHE A 383 2.26 3.65 -4.42
C PHE A 383 3.46 3.97 -3.52
N ASN A 384 4.65 3.68 -4.01
CA ASN A 384 5.88 4.21 -3.46
C ASN A 384 6.63 5.08 -4.49
N PRO A 385 7.56 5.94 -4.03
CA PRO A 385 8.31 6.82 -4.94
C PRO A 385 9.20 6.08 -5.95
N GLU A 386 9.48 4.81 -5.72
CA GLU A 386 10.33 3.97 -6.56
C GLU A 386 9.56 3.31 -7.73
N GLY A 387 8.27 3.59 -7.85
CA GLY A 387 7.43 3.16 -8.96
C GLY A 387 6.70 1.84 -8.73
N ASP A 388 6.70 1.31 -7.51
CA ASP A 388 5.90 0.11 -7.18
C ASP A 388 4.45 0.53 -6.84
N CYS A 389 3.49 -0.36 -7.13
CA CYS A 389 2.07 -0.10 -6.97
C CYS A 389 1.35 -1.37 -6.53
N GLY A 390 1.50 -1.70 -5.27
CA GLY A 390 1.10 -2.94 -4.62
C GLY A 390 -0.21 -3.60 -5.07
N SER A 391 -1.29 -3.41 -4.30
CA SER A 391 -2.53 -4.17 -4.52
C SER A 391 -3.21 -3.90 -5.86
N LEU A 392 -3.05 -2.70 -6.44
CA LEU A 392 -3.62 -2.40 -7.76
C LEU A 392 -3.05 -3.30 -8.85
N LEU A 393 -1.72 -3.40 -8.94
CA LEU A 393 -1.06 -4.14 -10.01
C LEU A 393 -1.02 -5.65 -9.78
N PHE A 394 -0.81 -6.08 -8.53
CA PHE A 394 -0.36 -7.45 -8.25
C PHE A 394 -1.38 -8.34 -7.54
N TYR A 395 -2.51 -7.81 -7.07
CA TYR A 395 -3.54 -8.66 -6.48
C TYR A 395 -4.28 -9.46 -7.57
N GLU A 396 -4.24 -10.81 -7.50
CA GLU A 396 -4.84 -11.71 -8.50
C GLU A 396 -5.91 -12.66 -7.94
N ALA A 397 -5.98 -12.80 -6.62
CA ALA A 397 -6.94 -13.70 -5.97
C ALA A 397 -8.39 -13.20 -6.07
N ALA A 398 -9.33 -14.00 -5.60
CA ALA A 398 -10.72 -13.59 -5.49
C ALA A 398 -10.87 -12.32 -4.63
N PRO A 399 -11.80 -11.42 -4.96
CA PRO A 399 -12.03 -10.20 -4.18
C PRO A 399 -12.26 -10.48 -2.69
N LEU A 400 -11.64 -9.70 -1.84
CA LEU A 400 -11.85 -9.73 -0.40
C LEU A 400 -13.01 -8.80 0.01
N PRO A 401 -13.67 -9.02 1.16
CA PRO A 401 -14.51 -8.00 1.76
C PRO A 401 -13.64 -6.80 2.15
N ALA A 402 -14.09 -5.59 1.86
CA ALA A 402 -13.40 -4.40 2.34
C ALA A 402 -13.42 -4.36 3.88
N PRO A 403 -12.30 -4.01 4.54
CA PRO A 403 -12.25 -3.90 5.99
C PRO A 403 -13.25 -2.88 6.51
N GLU A 404 -13.96 -3.22 7.58
CA GLU A 404 -14.77 -2.24 8.30
C GLU A 404 -13.86 -1.13 8.85
N GLY A 405 -14.22 0.13 8.60
CA GLY A 405 -13.42 1.27 9.05
C GLY A 405 -12.22 1.63 8.17
N LEU A 406 -12.08 1.08 6.98
CA LEU A 406 -11.04 1.52 6.05
C LEU A 406 -11.11 3.06 5.84
N GLY A 407 -9.99 3.75 6.05
CA GLY A 407 -9.92 5.22 5.97
C GLY A 407 -10.62 5.96 7.11
N HIS A 408 -11.01 5.25 8.17
CA HIS A 408 -11.51 5.82 9.43
C HIS A 408 -10.34 6.13 10.36
N LEU A 409 -10.17 7.39 10.70
CA LEU A 409 -9.25 7.81 11.75
C LEU A 409 -9.98 7.76 13.10
N ASP A 410 -9.47 7.00 14.06
CA ASP A 410 -10.12 6.76 15.35
C ASP A 410 -9.10 6.74 16.50
N GLU A 411 -8.37 7.85 16.67
CA GLU A 411 -7.44 8.08 17.76
C GLU A 411 -8.21 8.56 19.01
N ASP A 412 -8.25 7.76 20.05
CA ASP A 412 -9.00 8.03 21.29
C ASP A 412 -8.12 7.74 22.51
N PHE A 413 -7.75 8.80 23.23
CA PHE A 413 -6.83 8.72 24.37
C PHE A 413 -7.54 8.41 25.69
N ALA A 414 -8.86 8.31 25.72
CA ALA A 414 -9.63 7.84 26.87
C ALA A 414 -9.72 6.31 26.97
N ARG A 415 -9.26 5.56 25.95
CA ARG A 415 -9.20 4.09 25.99
C ARG A 415 -8.19 3.61 27.02
N ALA A 416 -8.48 2.48 27.66
CA ALA A 416 -7.64 1.93 28.71
C ALA A 416 -6.22 1.52 28.23
N ASP A 417 -6.07 1.26 26.94
CA ASP A 417 -4.83 0.89 26.27
C ASP A 417 -4.19 2.04 25.48
N ALA A 418 -4.72 3.27 25.63
CA ALA A 418 -4.24 4.44 24.89
C ALA A 418 -2.77 4.73 25.20
N THR A 419 -2.00 4.98 24.15
CA THR A 419 -0.59 5.35 24.21
C THR A 419 -0.31 6.47 23.22
N VAL A 420 0.85 7.11 23.35
CA VAL A 420 1.35 8.06 22.33
C VAL A 420 2.21 7.38 21.26
N ALA A 421 2.26 6.05 21.23
CA ALA A 421 3.17 5.29 20.34
C ALA A 421 2.98 5.58 18.84
N GLY A 422 1.76 5.94 18.43
CA GLY A 422 1.46 6.37 17.06
C GLY A 422 1.84 7.82 16.74
N TRP A 423 2.23 8.63 17.73
CA TRP A 423 2.47 10.06 17.58
C TRP A 423 3.92 10.42 17.89
N THR A 424 4.46 11.41 17.19
CA THR A 424 5.81 11.93 17.41
C THR A 424 5.80 13.44 17.41
N ALA A 425 6.67 14.02 18.23
CA ALA A 425 6.95 15.45 18.21
C ALA A 425 7.66 15.86 16.91
N VAL A 426 7.22 16.96 16.31
CA VAL A 426 7.88 17.60 15.15
C VAL A 426 8.75 18.76 15.63
N THR A 427 8.27 19.54 16.59
CA THR A 427 9.01 20.64 17.21
C THR A 427 10.00 20.09 18.25
N SER A 428 11.27 20.48 18.17
CA SER A 428 12.28 20.07 19.16
C SER A 428 11.94 20.57 20.57
N GLY A 429 12.09 19.70 21.56
CA GLY A 429 11.77 20.02 22.97
C GLY A 429 10.30 19.82 23.33
N VAL A 430 9.48 19.27 22.44
CA VAL A 430 8.11 18.86 22.74
C VAL A 430 8.11 17.45 23.30
N GLU A 431 7.36 17.23 24.38
CA GLU A 431 7.18 15.92 25.02
C GLU A 431 5.70 15.52 24.97
N LEU A 432 5.44 14.21 24.80
CA LEU A 432 4.11 13.62 24.70
C LEU A 432 3.89 12.63 25.84
N ALA A 433 2.71 12.68 26.45
CA ALA A 433 2.27 11.71 27.43
C ALA A 433 0.76 11.45 27.28
N VAL A 434 0.26 10.34 27.84
CA VAL A 434 -1.19 10.13 28.05
C VAL A 434 -1.47 10.34 29.53
N ASP A 435 -2.39 11.25 29.84
CA ASP A 435 -2.82 11.56 31.19
C ASP A 435 -4.30 11.96 31.19
N ASP A 436 -5.07 11.44 32.14
CA ASP A 436 -6.50 11.74 32.34
C ASP A 436 -7.34 11.66 31.04
N GLY A 437 -7.13 10.59 30.28
CA GLY A 437 -7.88 10.33 29.05
C GLY A 437 -7.54 11.26 27.86
N CYS A 438 -6.41 11.96 27.93
CA CYS A 438 -5.95 12.86 26.88
C CYS A 438 -4.48 12.59 26.53
N MET A 439 -4.12 12.80 25.28
CA MET A 439 -2.71 13.05 24.93
C MET A 439 -2.35 14.47 25.38
N VAL A 440 -1.40 14.56 26.29
CA VAL A 440 -0.85 15.83 26.81
C VAL A 440 0.39 16.18 26.02
N VAL A 441 0.40 17.39 25.46
CA VAL A 441 1.52 17.91 24.67
C VAL A 441 2.19 19.04 25.43
N HIS A 442 3.39 18.80 25.95
CA HIS A 442 4.24 19.81 26.56
C HIS A 442 5.00 20.58 25.49
N CYS A 443 4.64 21.83 25.30
CA CYS A 443 5.10 22.67 24.19
C CYS A 443 6.46 23.29 24.44
N ALA A 444 7.23 23.48 23.37
CA ALA A 444 8.52 24.19 23.43
C ALA A 444 8.34 25.70 23.38
N LYS A 445 9.02 26.42 24.28
CA LYS A 445 9.03 27.90 24.31
C LYS A 445 9.78 28.44 23.11
N GLN A 446 9.21 29.43 22.44
CA GLN A 446 9.79 30.12 21.30
C GLN A 446 10.50 31.40 21.69
N SER A 447 11.31 31.95 20.79
CA SER A 447 12.11 33.18 21.03
C SER A 447 11.26 34.43 21.27
N ASP A 448 10.02 34.46 20.78
CA ASP A 448 9.05 35.54 20.99
C ASP A 448 8.23 35.38 22.29
N GLY A 449 8.55 34.36 23.09
CA GLY A 449 7.89 34.06 24.36
C GLY A 449 6.63 33.21 24.25
N SER A 450 6.14 32.93 23.04
CA SER A 450 5.03 32.02 22.81
C SER A 450 5.47 30.54 22.91
N TYR A 451 4.50 29.62 22.85
CA TYR A 451 4.75 28.18 22.86
C TYR A 451 4.30 27.52 21.56
N ARG A 452 5.01 26.45 21.15
CA ARG A 452 4.74 25.65 19.96
C ARG A 452 4.85 24.17 20.25
N GLY A 453 3.86 23.39 19.77
CA GLY A 453 3.77 21.96 20.02
C GLY A 453 3.29 21.18 18.79
N ASP A 454 4.06 21.23 17.67
CA ASP A 454 3.70 20.46 16.47
C ASP A 454 3.97 18.99 16.70
N ILE A 455 2.97 18.14 16.32
CA ILE A 455 3.01 16.68 16.43
C ILE A 455 2.51 16.04 15.15
N LYS A 456 2.88 14.79 14.89
CA LYS A 456 2.41 14.04 13.72
C LYS A 456 2.22 12.56 14.03
N LEU A 457 1.31 11.93 13.29
CA LEU A 457 1.20 10.46 13.21
C LEU A 457 2.43 9.86 12.53
N THR A 458 2.83 8.70 13.02
CA THR A 458 3.89 7.88 12.43
C THR A 458 3.28 7.00 11.32
N GLY A 459 3.97 6.93 10.19
CA GLY A 459 3.49 6.10 9.07
C GLY A 459 2.50 6.83 8.17
N LYS A 460 1.76 6.06 7.38
CA LYS A 460 0.77 6.54 6.43
C LYS A 460 -0.61 6.59 7.06
N THR A 461 -1.40 7.58 6.68
CA THR A 461 -2.78 7.77 7.13
C THR A 461 -3.69 7.70 5.91
N LEU A 462 -4.74 6.88 5.98
CA LEU A 462 -5.79 6.84 4.97
C LEU A 462 -6.94 7.77 5.37
N LEU A 463 -7.45 8.56 4.43
CA LEU A 463 -8.69 9.33 4.57
C LEU A 463 -9.66 8.95 3.45
N ASP A 464 -10.87 8.54 3.80
CA ASP A 464 -11.91 8.08 2.87
C ASP A 464 -13.06 9.09 2.79
N GLY A 465 -13.15 9.82 1.67
CA GLY A 465 -14.23 10.78 1.41
C GLY A 465 -15.59 10.15 1.14
N ARG A 466 -15.64 8.85 0.84
CA ARG A 466 -16.88 8.11 0.61
C ARG A 466 -17.63 7.84 1.92
N ASN A 467 -16.87 7.34 2.91
CA ASN A 467 -17.44 6.80 4.14
C ASN A 467 -17.20 7.70 5.36
N TRP A 468 -16.06 8.43 5.41
CA TRP A 468 -15.58 9.15 6.60
C TRP A 468 -15.17 10.60 6.29
N PRO A 469 -16.01 11.41 5.62
CA PRO A 469 -15.60 12.72 5.10
C PRO A 469 -15.47 13.81 6.17
N VAL A 470 -16.00 13.62 7.38
CA VAL A 470 -15.98 14.66 8.42
C VAL A 470 -14.84 14.36 9.40
N PHE A 471 -13.81 15.17 9.34
CA PHE A 471 -12.71 15.15 10.30
C PHE A 471 -13.03 16.03 11.51
N ALA A 472 -12.77 15.55 12.72
CA ALA A 472 -12.95 16.34 13.94
C ALA A 472 -11.86 16.04 14.97
N ILE A 473 -11.59 17.06 15.81
CA ILE A 473 -10.69 16.94 16.97
C ILE A 473 -11.38 17.51 18.21
N LYS A 474 -11.10 16.90 19.38
CA LYS A 474 -11.42 17.46 20.67
C LYS A 474 -10.14 17.88 21.38
N VAL A 475 -10.01 19.17 21.63
CA VAL A 475 -8.77 19.76 22.14
C VAL A 475 -9.06 20.83 23.18
N ASP A 476 -8.26 20.84 24.25
CA ASP A 476 -8.25 21.86 25.30
C ASP A 476 -6.87 22.53 25.38
N GLY A 477 -6.83 23.80 25.80
CA GLY A 477 -5.61 24.58 25.95
C GLY A 477 -5.05 25.17 24.65
N ALA A 478 -5.72 24.99 23.52
CA ALA A 478 -5.36 25.62 22.24
C ALA A 478 -6.59 26.12 21.50
N GLU A 479 -6.62 27.40 21.19
CA GLU A 479 -7.71 28.05 20.46
C GLU A 479 -7.75 27.62 18.99
N PRO A 480 -8.94 27.60 18.33
CA PRO A 480 -9.09 27.11 16.95
C PRO A 480 -8.25 27.86 15.93
N ASP A 481 -7.91 29.11 16.18
CA ASP A 481 -7.03 29.93 15.33
C ASP A 481 -5.52 29.63 15.54
N ARG A 482 -5.18 28.77 16.50
CA ARG A 482 -3.81 28.30 16.81
C ARG A 482 -3.53 26.88 16.37
N ILE A 483 -4.55 26.15 15.90
CA ILE A 483 -4.44 24.76 15.46
C ILE A 483 -4.74 24.63 13.98
N ALA A 484 -3.85 23.95 13.26
CA ALA A 484 -4.09 23.48 11.89
C ALA A 484 -3.72 22.00 11.78
N VAL A 485 -4.42 21.26 10.94
CA VAL A 485 -3.99 19.93 10.49
C VAL A 485 -2.98 20.10 9.37
N ASP A 486 -1.84 19.40 9.45
CA ASP A 486 -0.76 19.45 8.46
C ASP A 486 -0.71 18.16 7.65
N THR A 487 -0.78 18.30 6.34
CA THR A 487 -0.64 17.19 5.39
C THR A 487 0.27 17.61 4.24
N GLU A 488 0.79 16.64 3.46
CA GLU A 488 1.56 16.95 2.25
C GLU A 488 0.69 17.59 1.16
N ARG A 489 -0.64 17.48 1.25
CA ARG A 489 -1.58 18.13 0.32
C ARG A 489 -1.95 19.55 0.73
N GLY A 490 -1.34 20.05 1.78
CA GLY A 490 -1.57 21.34 2.36
C GLY A 490 -2.32 21.28 3.69
N PRO A 491 -2.17 22.32 4.51
CA PRO A 491 -2.82 22.40 5.81
C PRO A 491 -4.28 22.82 5.68
N PHE A 492 -5.10 22.42 6.65
CA PHE A 492 -6.46 22.91 6.84
C PHE A 492 -6.74 23.25 8.32
N GLY A 493 -7.86 23.90 8.59
CA GLY A 493 -8.11 24.54 9.88
C GLY A 493 -7.58 25.97 9.89
N ASN A 494 -7.03 26.43 10.98
CA ASN A 494 -6.56 27.79 11.19
C ASN A 494 -5.82 28.43 9.99
N GLY A 495 -6.23 29.63 9.57
CA GLY A 495 -5.54 30.47 8.59
C GLY A 495 -5.47 29.93 7.15
N TYR A 496 -5.54 28.65 6.98
CA TYR A 496 -5.41 27.92 5.71
C TYR A 496 -6.74 27.48 5.12
N GLY A 497 -7.84 27.91 5.69
CA GLY A 497 -9.16 27.53 5.24
C GLY A 497 -10.10 27.22 6.35
N LYS A 498 -10.01 27.81 7.47
CA LYS A 498 -10.91 27.78 8.67
C LYS A 498 -11.56 26.42 8.98
N TRP A 499 -11.78 26.10 10.18
CA TRP A 499 -12.65 25.01 10.60
C TRP A 499 -14.04 25.21 10.00
N THR A 500 -14.70 24.14 9.54
CA THR A 500 -16.07 24.22 9.00
C THR A 500 -17.04 24.62 10.08
N GLY A 501 -16.84 24.10 11.30
CA GLY A 501 -17.64 24.44 12.46
C GLY A 501 -17.01 23.94 13.76
N ARG A 502 -17.76 24.15 14.84
CA ARG A 502 -17.43 23.66 16.18
C ARG A 502 -18.68 23.15 16.89
N ILE A 503 -18.50 22.26 17.85
CA ILE A 503 -19.53 21.76 18.75
C ILE A 503 -19.05 22.01 20.18
N GLY A 504 -19.82 22.75 20.98
CA GLY A 504 -19.32 23.21 22.27
C GLY A 504 -18.12 24.15 22.14
N ASP A 505 -17.22 24.11 23.12
CA ASP A 505 -16.07 25.00 23.16
C ASP A 505 -14.76 24.32 22.75
N ASP A 506 -14.71 23.00 22.67
CA ASP A 506 -13.51 22.18 22.56
C ASP A 506 -13.47 21.20 21.37
N VAL A 507 -14.57 21.10 20.58
CA VAL A 507 -14.61 20.23 19.38
C VAL A 507 -14.65 21.06 18.11
N TYR A 508 -13.64 20.86 17.24
CA TYR A 508 -13.53 21.52 15.94
C TYR A 508 -13.62 20.49 14.82
N TYR A 509 -14.32 20.80 13.71
CA TYR A 509 -14.47 19.88 12.60
C TYR A 509 -14.34 20.53 11.22
N CYS A 510 -13.97 19.71 10.23
CA CYS A 510 -13.96 20.03 8.82
C CYS A 510 -14.67 18.95 8.01
N ASP A 511 -15.56 19.34 7.08
CA ASP A 511 -15.95 18.44 5.98
C ASP A 511 -14.86 18.52 4.90
N LEU A 512 -14.08 17.45 4.76
CA LEU A 512 -12.92 17.37 3.89
C LEU A 512 -13.28 17.47 2.40
N ARG A 513 -14.53 17.17 2.04
CA ARG A 513 -15.04 17.27 0.66
C ARG A 513 -15.26 18.72 0.21
N THR A 514 -15.45 19.61 1.17
CA THR A 514 -15.70 21.03 0.93
C THR A 514 -14.42 21.87 1.08
N ARG A 515 -13.34 21.26 1.59
CA ARG A 515 -12.07 21.95 1.82
C ARG A 515 -11.17 21.91 0.61
N ASN A 516 -10.48 23.01 0.45
CA ASN A 516 -9.47 23.22 -0.56
C ASN A 516 -8.10 23.19 0.13
N PHE A 517 -7.37 22.09 -0.06
CA PHE A 517 -5.99 21.96 0.38
C PHE A 517 -5.09 22.60 -0.70
N GLY A 518 -4.92 23.93 -0.68
CA GLY A 518 -4.39 24.63 -1.85
C GLY A 518 -5.46 24.71 -2.96
N ALA A 519 -5.11 25.16 -4.16
CA ALA A 519 -6.08 25.62 -5.15
C ALA A 519 -7.19 24.60 -5.56
N ASP A 520 -6.95 23.29 -5.53
CA ASP A 520 -7.93 22.29 -6.01
C ASP A 520 -7.93 20.95 -5.23
N ASN A 521 -7.28 20.88 -4.09
CA ASN A 521 -7.12 19.63 -3.34
C ASN A 521 -8.17 19.44 -2.24
N ARG A 522 -9.40 19.19 -2.60
CA ARG A 522 -10.43 18.68 -1.69
C ARG A 522 -10.58 17.17 -1.87
N LEU A 523 -10.91 16.48 -0.78
CA LEU A 523 -11.28 15.08 -0.83
C LEU A 523 -12.62 14.95 -1.57
N GLY A 524 -12.65 14.22 -2.69
CA GLY A 524 -13.89 13.93 -3.40
C GLY A 524 -14.74 12.89 -2.69
N SER A 525 -16.04 12.83 -3.01
CA SER A 525 -16.96 11.82 -2.45
C SER A 525 -16.66 10.38 -2.91
N GLU A 526 -15.76 10.21 -3.86
CA GLU A 526 -15.31 8.91 -4.37
C GLU A 526 -13.82 8.69 -4.12
N ASP A 527 -13.15 9.56 -3.35
CA ASP A 527 -11.71 9.51 -3.15
C ASP A 527 -11.33 8.72 -1.90
N LEU A 528 -10.21 8.04 -2.00
CA LEU A 528 -9.43 7.49 -0.90
C LEU A 528 -8.02 8.07 -0.98
N TRP A 529 -7.57 8.78 0.06
CA TRP A 529 -6.24 9.38 0.08
C TRP A 529 -5.30 8.62 1.01
N GLU A 530 -4.10 8.35 0.52
CA GLU A 530 -2.98 7.96 1.36
C GLU A 530 -2.12 9.20 1.62
N LEU A 531 -1.94 9.52 2.89
CA LEU A 531 -1.13 10.64 3.36
C LEU A 531 0.13 10.12 4.03
N SER A 532 1.28 10.55 3.56
CA SER A 532 2.59 10.26 4.17
C SER A 532 2.89 11.18 5.36
N ARG A 533 2.15 12.29 5.47
CA ARG A 533 2.23 13.25 6.58
C ARG A 533 0.83 13.64 7.02
N PHE A 534 0.52 13.33 8.26
CA PHE A 534 -0.68 13.77 8.95
C PHE A 534 -0.31 14.21 10.37
N GLY A 535 -0.58 15.46 10.74
CA GLY A 535 -0.22 15.96 12.05
C GLY A 535 -0.99 17.21 12.44
N LEU A 536 -0.73 17.68 13.66
CA LEU A 536 -1.28 18.93 14.18
C LEU A 536 -0.14 19.95 14.27
N LYS A 537 -0.32 21.10 13.64
CA LYS A 537 0.49 22.30 13.82
C LYS A 537 -0.18 23.20 14.86
N VAL A 538 0.48 23.36 16.00
CA VAL A 538 -0.01 24.17 17.11
C VAL A 538 1.05 25.17 17.50
N ALA A 539 0.77 26.47 17.31
CA ALA A 539 1.75 27.52 17.52
C ALA A 539 1.12 28.82 18.06
N GLY A 540 1.94 29.65 18.70
CA GLY A 540 1.50 30.94 19.25
C GLY A 540 0.66 30.80 20.50
N LEU A 541 0.80 29.71 21.25
CA LEU A 541 0.10 29.50 22.52
C LEU A 541 0.70 30.40 23.62
N VAL A 542 -0.17 30.77 24.56
CA VAL A 542 0.21 31.46 25.79
C VAL A 542 0.68 30.47 26.86
N ASN A 543 0.05 29.30 26.90
CA ASN A 543 0.36 28.21 27.82
C ASN A 543 1.34 27.21 27.21
N ASP A 544 2.10 26.54 28.05
CA ASP A 544 3.09 25.54 27.66
C ASP A 544 2.49 24.12 27.44
N VAL A 545 1.19 23.96 27.58
CA VAL A 545 0.50 22.67 27.47
C VAL A 545 -0.81 22.83 26.72
N TYR A 546 -1.11 21.87 25.83
CA TYR A 546 -2.46 21.60 25.34
C TYR A 546 -2.77 20.11 25.44
N ARG A 547 -4.05 19.74 25.39
CA ARG A 547 -4.54 18.39 25.57
C ARG A 547 -5.43 17.99 24.39
N VAL A 548 -5.24 16.78 23.85
CA VAL A 548 -6.08 16.19 22.80
C VAL A 548 -6.78 14.98 23.37
N ALA A 549 -8.10 15.03 23.48
CA ALA A 549 -8.88 13.90 23.95
C ALA A 549 -9.05 12.83 22.85
N TRP A 550 -9.30 13.27 21.63
CA TRP A 550 -9.39 12.36 20.48
C TRP A 550 -9.23 13.12 19.15
N VAL A 551 -8.86 12.34 18.10
CA VAL A 551 -8.79 12.76 16.70
C VAL A 551 -9.53 11.70 15.86
N LYS A 552 -10.66 12.06 15.25
CA LYS A 552 -11.55 11.09 14.60
C LYS A 552 -12.11 11.60 13.27
N THR A 553 -12.56 10.66 12.45
CA THR A 553 -13.41 10.96 11.29
C THR A 553 -14.81 10.38 11.48
N PHE A 554 -15.81 10.96 10.82
CA PHE A 554 -17.23 10.61 10.94
C PHE A 554 -17.86 10.55 9.55
N ARG A 555 -18.97 9.82 9.44
CA ARG A 555 -19.76 9.70 8.19
C ARG A 555 -20.49 11.00 7.86
N SER A 556 -20.88 11.75 8.90
CA SER A 556 -21.60 13.02 8.76
C SER A 556 -21.39 13.92 9.97
N VAL A 557 -21.74 15.21 9.82
CA VAL A 557 -21.75 16.16 10.95
C VAL A 557 -22.78 15.74 12.01
N GLU A 558 -23.94 15.18 11.59
CA GLU A 558 -24.94 14.66 12.52
C GLU A 558 -24.39 13.51 13.39
N GLU A 559 -23.61 12.58 12.79
CA GLU A 559 -22.94 11.51 13.56
C GLU A 559 -21.95 12.09 14.58
N LEU A 560 -21.18 13.10 14.19
CA LEU A 560 -20.28 13.82 15.09
C LEU A 560 -21.04 14.52 16.22
N GLU A 561 -22.13 15.24 15.92
CA GLU A 561 -22.96 15.91 16.92
C GLU A 561 -23.54 14.92 17.93
N ASN A 562 -24.06 13.79 17.44
CA ASN A 562 -24.58 12.71 18.29
C ASN A 562 -23.47 12.10 19.17
N PHE A 563 -22.28 11.91 18.64
CA PHE A 563 -21.13 11.41 19.39
C PHE A 563 -20.73 12.37 20.52
N VAL A 564 -20.65 13.67 20.25
CA VAL A 564 -20.23 14.70 21.22
C VAL A 564 -21.30 14.94 22.27
N THR A 565 -22.58 14.98 21.89
CA THR A 565 -23.68 15.29 22.81
C THR A 565 -24.20 14.08 23.59
N GLY A 566 -23.72 12.87 23.25
CA GLY A 566 -24.20 11.63 23.86
C GLY A 566 -25.65 11.29 23.50
N VAL A 567 -26.21 11.95 22.47
CA VAL A 567 -27.52 11.58 21.95
C VAL A 567 -27.35 10.33 21.10
N PRO A 568 -28.07 9.22 21.38
CA PRO A 568 -27.97 8.03 20.57
C PRO A 568 -28.38 8.32 19.14
N SER A 569 -27.49 8.03 18.17
CA SER A 569 -27.84 8.14 16.76
C SER A 569 -28.93 7.12 16.41
N ILE A 570 -29.96 7.55 15.70
CA ILE A 570 -30.91 6.62 15.08
C ILE A 570 -30.19 5.99 13.89
N GLN A 571 -29.75 4.75 14.05
CA GLN A 571 -29.08 4.01 12.98
C GLN A 571 -30.13 3.35 12.08
N THR A 572 -29.93 3.40 10.77
CA THR A 572 -30.82 2.78 9.78
C THR A 572 -30.07 1.63 9.10
N VAL A 573 -30.58 0.42 9.22
CA VAL A 573 -30.12 -0.74 8.48
C VAL A 573 -31.27 -1.19 7.58
N ALA A 574 -31.18 -0.93 6.28
CA ALA A 574 -32.11 -1.41 5.25
C ALA A 574 -33.55 -1.61 5.79
N ASP A 575 -34.34 -0.56 5.91
CA ASP A 575 -35.74 -0.54 6.39
C ASP A 575 -35.95 -0.71 7.91
N VAL A 576 -34.87 -0.73 8.72
CA VAL A 576 -34.93 -0.80 10.18
C VAL A 576 -34.15 0.34 10.79
N ARG A 577 -34.83 1.18 11.57
CA ARG A 577 -34.22 2.22 12.41
C ARG A 577 -34.14 1.70 13.84
N TYR A 578 -33.08 2.03 14.56
CA TYR A 578 -32.96 1.63 15.96
C TYR A 578 -32.20 2.65 16.80
N ASP A 579 -32.49 2.66 18.09
CA ASP A 579 -31.68 3.31 19.11
C ASP A 579 -31.47 2.39 20.32
N VAL A 580 -30.47 2.69 21.14
CA VAL A 580 -30.21 1.99 22.39
C VAL A 580 -30.21 3.02 23.52
N HIS A 581 -31.12 2.89 24.46
CA HIS A 581 -31.21 3.78 25.62
C HIS A 581 -31.18 2.94 26.92
N GLY A 582 -30.10 3.05 27.68
CA GLY A 582 -29.84 2.15 28.81
C GLY A 582 -29.75 0.69 28.36
N SER A 583 -30.54 -0.18 28.97
CA SER A 583 -30.65 -1.59 28.59
C SER A 583 -31.77 -1.88 27.58
N VAL A 584 -32.37 -0.85 26.98
CA VAL A 584 -33.47 -1.01 26.04
C VAL A 584 -33.03 -0.66 24.63
N LEU A 585 -33.13 -1.62 23.73
CA LEU A 585 -33.01 -1.44 22.28
C LEU A 585 -34.41 -1.18 21.73
N ARG A 586 -34.60 -0.05 21.04
CA ARG A 586 -35.82 0.29 20.32
C ARG A 586 -35.59 0.11 18.83
N LEU A 587 -36.50 -0.60 18.18
CA LEU A 587 -36.50 -0.80 16.74
C LEU A 587 -37.74 -0.16 16.12
N TRP A 588 -37.57 0.41 14.93
CA TRP A 588 -38.67 0.86 14.06
C TRP A 588 -38.49 0.21 12.70
N ALA A 589 -39.41 -0.66 12.31
CA ALA A 589 -39.39 -1.35 11.04
C ALA A 589 -40.57 -0.92 10.17
N ASP A 590 -40.32 -0.52 8.95
CA ASP A 590 -41.35 -0.17 7.98
C ASP A 590 -41.98 -1.43 7.35
N GLY A 591 -41.40 -2.62 7.57
CA GLY A 591 -41.89 -3.93 7.15
C GLY A 591 -41.88 -4.96 8.26
N ALA A 592 -42.30 -6.18 7.97
CA ALA A 592 -42.28 -7.28 8.94
C ALA A 592 -40.85 -7.82 9.13
N LEU A 593 -40.43 -7.93 10.38
CA LEU A 593 -39.22 -8.65 10.80
C LEU A 593 -39.65 -10.06 11.22
N LEU A 594 -39.43 -11.04 10.37
CA LEU A 594 -39.86 -12.42 10.59
C LEU A 594 -38.76 -13.17 11.37
N ASP A 595 -39.18 -13.97 12.36
CA ASP A 595 -38.29 -14.79 13.19
C ASP A 595 -37.15 -13.98 13.82
N LEU A 596 -37.48 -12.83 14.44
CA LEU A 596 -36.52 -11.96 15.11
C LEU A 596 -35.90 -12.65 16.31
N ARG A 597 -34.58 -12.73 16.34
CA ARG A 597 -33.80 -13.35 17.42
C ARG A 597 -32.66 -12.47 17.88
N LEU A 598 -32.35 -12.52 19.16
CA LEU A 598 -31.21 -11.84 19.79
C LEU A 598 -30.15 -12.85 20.20
N TYR A 599 -28.92 -12.60 19.81
CA TYR A 599 -27.75 -13.41 20.16
C TYR A 599 -26.72 -12.55 20.91
N SER A 600 -25.94 -13.17 21.79
CA SER A 600 -24.71 -12.61 22.36
C SER A 600 -23.54 -12.69 21.36
N ALA A 601 -22.43 -12.01 21.67
CA ALA A 601 -21.25 -11.96 20.81
C ALA A 601 -20.61 -13.33 20.51
N ASP A 602 -20.76 -14.28 21.42
CA ASP A 602 -20.29 -15.66 21.29
C ASP A 602 -21.23 -16.56 20.45
N GLY A 603 -22.30 -15.99 19.90
CA GLY A 603 -23.31 -16.70 19.12
C GLY A 603 -24.39 -17.43 19.92
N SER A 604 -24.40 -17.30 21.27
CA SER A 604 -25.43 -17.89 22.11
C SER A 604 -26.77 -17.15 21.95
N LEU A 605 -27.86 -17.89 21.79
CA LEU A 605 -29.20 -17.31 21.67
C LEU A 605 -29.66 -16.72 23.02
N CYS A 606 -29.82 -15.40 23.08
CA CYS A 606 -30.32 -14.69 24.25
C CYS A 606 -31.84 -14.65 24.33
N SER A 607 -32.53 -14.44 23.19
CA SER A 607 -33.98 -14.35 23.16
C SER A 607 -34.53 -14.66 21.76
N MET A 608 -35.67 -15.34 21.74
CA MET A 608 -36.52 -15.50 20.54
C MET A 608 -37.67 -14.52 20.64
N LEU A 609 -37.71 -13.54 19.75
CA LEU A 609 -38.67 -12.45 19.79
C LEU A 609 -39.88 -12.67 18.86
N GLY A 610 -39.73 -13.63 17.91
CA GLY A 610 -40.75 -13.96 16.92
C GLY A 610 -40.94 -12.85 15.89
N ASP A 611 -42.08 -12.86 15.21
CA ASP A 611 -42.39 -11.85 14.19
C ASP A 611 -42.74 -10.50 14.80
N ARG A 612 -42.19 -9.42 14.25
CA ARG A 612 -42.38 -8.03 14.71
C ARG A 612 -42.66 -7.11 13.53
N CYS A 613 -43.38 -6.02 13.78
CA CYS A 613 -43.63 -4.96 12.83
C CYS A 613 -43.78 -3.64 13.56
N GLY A 614 -43.35 -2.54 12.95
CA GLY A 614 -43.43 -1.21 13.54
C GLY A 614 -42.43 -1.02 14.70
N LYS A 615 -42.90 -0.33 15.78
CA LYS A 615 -42.06 -0.07 16.95
C LYS A 615 -41.98 -1.31 17.86
N THR A 616 -40.76 -1.76 18.15
CA THR A 616 -40.47 -2.88 19.07
C THR A 616 -39.44 -2.46 20.09
N GLU A 617 -39.65 -2.76 21.37
CA GLU A 617 -38.68 -2.55 22.44
C GLU A 617 -38.14 -3.91 22.92
N ILE A 618 -36.82 -4.03 23.04
CA ILE A 618 -36.11 -5.25 23.41
C ILE A 618 -35.20 -4.94 24.59
N HIS A 619 -35.40 -5.64 25.70
CA HIS A 619 -34.47 -5.55 26.84
C HIS A 619 -33.23 -6.40 26.58
N LEU A 620 -32.06 -5.75 26.56
CA LEU A 620 -30.78 -6.41 26.42
C LEU A 620 -30.37 -7.01 27.78
N PRO A 621 -29.89 -8.26 27.81
CA PRO A 621 -29.67 -8.99 29.07
C PRO A 621 -28.47 -8.50 29.89
N GLY A 622 -27.69 -7.54 29.39
CA GLY A 622 -26.52 -7.00 30.08
C GLY A 622 -25.71 -6.10 29.16
N ARG A 623 -24.50 -5.73 29.62
CA ARG A 623 -23.52 -4.99 28.81
C ARG A 623 -22.87 -5.92 27.81
N GLY A 624 -22.48 -5.41 26.65
CA GLY A 624 -21.75 -6.16 25.65
C GLY A 624 -22.23 -5.94 24.22
N VAL A 625 -21.79 -6.81 23.34
CA VAL A 625 -22.18 -6.84 21.95
C VAL A 625 -23.28 -7.88 21.74
N PHE A 626 -24.34 -7.49 21.06
CA PHE A 626 -25.46 -8.36 20.71
C PHE A 626 -25.68 -8.33 19.20
N VAL A 627 -26.19 -9.42 18.64
CA VAL A 627 -26.56 -9.52 17.24
C VAL A 627 -28.06 -9.84 17.15
N LEU A 628 -28.81 -8.92 16.57
CA LEU A 628 -30.18 -9.19 16.14
C LEU A 628 -30.16 -9.85 14.77
N ARG A 629 -30.98 -10.87 14.58
CA ARG A 629 -31.15 -11.58 13.33
C ARG A 629 -32.63 -11.74 13.02
N TRP A 630 -33.02 -11.49 11.76
CA TRP A 630 -34.39 -11.68 11.26
C TRP A 630 -34.39 -12.01 9.78
N SER A 631 -35.54 -12.44 9.27
CA SER A 631 -35.78 -12.58 7.84
C SER A 631 -36.72 -11.47 7.36
N ASP A 632 -36.45 -10.91 6.17
CA ASP A 632 -37.37 -9.99 5.51
C ASP A 632 -38.49 -10.76 4.76
N ASN A 633 -39.48 -10.02 4.24
CA ASN A 633 -40.61 -10.61 3.49
C ASN A 633 -40.17 -11.41 2.24
N GLY A 634 -38.94 -11.19 1.73
CA GLY A 634 -38.31 -11.95 0.66
C GLY A 634 -37.53 -13.17 1.15
N ARG A 635 -37.62 -13.53 2.45
CA ARG A 635 -36.89 -14.60 3.14
C ARG A 635 -35.35 -14.43 3.12
N ARG A 636 -34.87 -13.20 2.92
CA ARG A 636 -33.44 -12.90 3.08
C ARG A 636 -33.12 -12.73 4.57
N CYS A 637 -32.12 -13.45 5.05
CA CYS A 637 -31.63 -13.28 6.41
C CYS A 637 -30.87 -11.96 6.54
N ARG A 638 -31.25 -11.16 7.55
CA ARG A 638 -30.62 -9.91 7.90
C ARG A 638 -30.06 -9.99 9.31
N SER A 639 -29.05 -9.21 9.60
CA SER A 639 -28.50 -9.09 10.96
C SER A 639 -28.13 -7.65 11.27
N LEU A 640 -28.21 -7.29 12.55
CA LEU A 640 -27.87 -6.00 13.11
C LEU A 640 -27.02 -6.23 14.35
N LYS A 641 -25.80 -5.68 14.37
CA LYS A 641 -24.94 -5.68 15.55
C LYS A 641 -25.31 -4.49 16.45
N VAL A 642 -25.57 -4.76 17.71
CA VAL A 642 -25.91 -3.76 18.71
C VAL A 642 -24.84 -3.80 19.80
N CYS A 643 -24.19 -2.67 20.06
CA CYS A 643 -23.20 -2.53 21.10
C CYS A 643 -23.81 -1.75 22.27
N MET A 644 -23.73 -2.30 23.47
CA MET A 644 -24.11 -1.62 24.70
C MET A 644 -22.85 -1.29 25.47
N GLY A 645 -22.38 -0.06 25.31
CA GLY A 645 -21.20 0.49 26.00
C GLY A 645 -21.51 1.03 27.39
N ASP A 646 -20.49 1.42 28.13
CA ASP A 646 -20.61 2.15 29.38
C ASP A 646 -21.13 3.57 29.10
N MET A 647 -22.29 3.89 29.64
CA MET A 647 -22.60 5.30 29.87
C MET A 647 -21.76 5.77 31.07
N ARG A 648 -20.76 6.58 30.84
CA ARG A 648 -20.17 7.50 31.80
C ARG A 648 -20.46 8.91 31.37
#